data_aa3654129a883d144a32d7a0ac429eca
#
_entry.id   aa3654129a883d144a32d7a0ac429eca
#
_cell.length_a   1.000
_cell.length_b   1.000
_cell.length_c   1.000
_cell.angle_alpha   90.00
_cell.angle_beta   90.00
_cell.angle_gamma   90.00
#
_symmetry.space_group_name_H-M   'P 1'
#
loop_
_entity.id
_entity.type
_entity.pdbx_description
1 polymer ?
#
loop_
_entity_poly.entity_id
_entity_poly.type
_entity_poly.pdbx_seq_one_letter_code
_entity_poly.pdbx_strand_id
1 'polypeptide(L)'
;MTTFDLNGAPVEASGDHPHLLAALRDELGITSPKDGCAPSGQCGCCTVLVNGKARIACQTSMEKAEGASITTLEGLPDDERERYATAFAAHGALQCGFCTPGILMRTKALVDKKGTALTRDDASRHLGAHLCRCTGYVKILDAVESLASGEIPVAMPRGGIGTSGVKVEATELSLGDRPFIDDMAPLGLLHAALRLADHARADVVRIDTTAAEAVDGVHRVLTAADIPGKHRVGIIHTDWPVMIPEGGRTSYLGDVLAVVVADDRETARRAATLVDVELVPLTVYSDPVVALAADEDAVWELDGNVLSVSTYARGDVEAALAGSAHVVDEVFQTQRIEHAFVEPESTLAVPTADGGLYVYSGGQGVWDDRNQIASVLGVDTDRVTVELVSNGGAFGGKEDMSNQAHTALAAWLLEQPVKCTLSREESLLMHPKRHPIRMAYRAGCDAEGMLTGLWARMIGDSGPYASVGMKVLERAAGHASGPYELPTIDVEATAVRTNSPVCGAFRGFGANQAQFAMEGVMDRLAEKVGISGWEIRSRNVITPGAVWGPGQVMDDGCLGARACLDDVKEAYDDAVAGGLPVGLGLGLKNSGLGNGFKEIARAVVHFRDDGRIEVRHCWTEMGQGIHTVVVQVAVEELGVDPDLVDVIVDTTRELGAGQTTGSRGTLMGAGSVADACRVAIADGCRTGVEYEGEYRVDWTNSMSDGVENPIIHSTFGYAAQMVVLDPETGIVDRVVAAHDVGRAVNPMLCEGQVEGAVHMGLGYALTEGFPADADARPRNVTLRSLGIIRPKDMPDVDVRLIEVPQPDSPYGIKGVGEIGLVPTAGAVAAALHAHDGEWRDSLPMAAPGQQEHWADWDGRGA
;
A
#
# COMPACT_ATOMS: atom_id res chain seq x y z
N MET A 1 -7.75 41.28 -2.47
CA MET A 1 -6.60 41.03 -1.58
C MET A 1 -7.15 40.75 -0.17
N THR A 2 -6.67 39.76 0.50
CA THR A 2 -6.99 39.38 1.91
C THR A 2 -5.72 39.60 2.73
N THR A 3 -5.83 40.37 3.82
CA THR A 3 -4.69 40.67 4.69
C THR A 3 -4.80 39.88 6.00
N PHE A 4 -3.73 39.21 6.42
CA PHE A 4 -3.68 38.47 7.69
C PHE A 4 -2.25 38.44 8.26
N ASP A 5 -2.11 38.09 9.53
CA ASP A 5 -0.79 37.81 10.11
C ASP A 5 -0.42 36.34 9.84
N LEU A 6 0.72 36.12 9.21
CA LEU A 6 1.27 34.78 8.97
C LEU A 6 2.59 34.63 9.72
N ASN A 7 2.62 33.76 10.71
CA ASN A 7 3.81 33.44 11.52
C ASN A 7 4.42 34.70 12.17
N GLY A 8 3.58 35.65 12.59
CA GLY A 8 3.99 36.90 13.24
C GLY A 8 4.34 38.05 12.28
N ALA A 9 4.12 37.87 10.99
CA ALA A 9 4.35 38.91 9.97
C ALA A 9 3.06 39.19 9.19
N PRO A 10 2.72 40.48 8.89
CA PRO A 10 1.57 40.81 8.07
C PRO A 10 1.86 40.43 6.61
N VAL A 11 0.90 39.72 5.98
CA VAL A 11 0.96 39.33 4.56
C VAL A 11 -0.35 39.69 3.86
N GLU A 12 -0.26 39.87 2.55
CA GLU A 12 -1.40 40.01 1.66
C GLU A 12 -1.40 38.86 0.66
N ALA A 13 -2.55 38.24 0.44
CA ALA A 13 -2.74 37.18 -0.57
C ALA A 13 -3.98 37.51 -1.42
N SER A 14 -4.09 36.91 -2.61
CA SER A 14 -5.27 37.08 -3.46
C SER A 14 -6.52 36.57 -2.70
N GLY A 15 -7.59 37.36 -2.73
CA GLY A 15 -8.90 36.97 -2.20
C GLY A 15 -9.62 35.95 -3.08
N ASP A 16 -9.11 35.69 -4.28
CA ASP A 16 -9.73 34.80 -5.27
C ASP A 16 -9.37 33.32 -5.06
N HIS A 17 -8.42 33.02 -4.15
CA HIS A 17 -8.13 31.64 -3.77
C HIS A 17 -9.37 30.94 -3.20
N PRO A 18 -9.64 29.68 -3.56
CA PRO A 18 -10.82 28.95 -3.08
C PRO A 18 -10.83 28.78 -1.56
N HIS A 19 -9.66 28.75 -0.94
CA HIS A 19 -9.48 28.56 0.50
C HIS A 19 -8.06 28.89 0.95
N LEU A 20 -7.85 29.02 2.26
CA LEU A 20 -6.57 29.38 2.88
C LEU A 20 -5.42 28.44 2.47
N LEU A 21 -5.69 27.13 2.31
CA LEU A 21 -4.63 26.18 1.91
C LEU A 21 -4.01 26.53 0.56
N ALA A 22 -4.83 26.88 -0.44
CA ALA A 22 -4.33 27.30 -1.75
C ALA A 22 -3.47 28.58 -1.62
N ALA A 23 -3.93 29.60 -0.89
CA ALA A 23 -3.14 30.81 -0.66
C ALA A 23 -1.80 30.51 0.03
N LEU A 24 -1.78 29.65 1.06
CA LEU A 24 -0.55 29.28 1.76
C LEU A 24 0.44 28.56 0.86
N ARG A 25 -0.03 27.58 0.07
CA ARG A 25 0.85 26.72 -0.74
C ARG A 25 1.24 27.37 -2.07
N ASP A 26 0.25 27.85 -2.84
CA ASP A 26 0.45 28.22 -4.23
C ASP A 26 0.96 29.67 -4.38
N GLU A 27 0.62 30.57 -3.44
CA GLU A 27 1.06 31.98 -3.49
C GLU A 27 2.17 32.28 -2.47
N LEU A 28 2.04 31.78 -1.22
CA LEU A 28 2.95 32.15 -0.12
C LEU A 28 4.08 31.13 0.11
N GLY A 29 4.09 30.01 -0.59
CA GLY A 29 5.17 29.00 -0.56
C GLY A 29 5.28 28.24 0.77
N ILE A 30 4.21 28.19 1.57
CA ILE A 30 4.15 27.45 2.82
C ILE A 30 3.70 26.01 2.53
N THR A 31 4.58 25.04 2.69
CA THR A 31 4.36 23.66 2.22
C THR A 31 4.10 22.64 3.33
N SER A 32 4.32 22.96 4.63
CA SER A 32 4.01 22.01 5.72
C SER A 32 2.53 21.63 5.80
N PRO A 33 1.53 22.51 5.50
CA PRO A 33 0.15 22.07 5.36
C PRO A 33 -0.03 21.31 4.04
N LYS A 34 -0.28 19.98 4.14
CA LYS A 34 -0.38 19.09 2.96
C LYS A 34 -1.81 18.96 2.44
N ASP A 35 -1.94 18.77 1.13
CA ASP A 35 -3.24 18.56 0.48
C ASP A 35 -3.51 17.08 0.18
N GLY A 36 -4.06 16.35 1.15
CA GLY A 36 -4.34 14.91 1.03
C GLY A 36 -5.77 14.56 0.59
N CYS A 37 -6.71 15.51 0.64
CA CYS A 37 -8.11 15.24 0.29
C CYS A 37 -8.79 16.36 -0.50
N ALA A 38 -8.08 17.27 -1.00
CA ALA A 38 -8.29 18.53 -1.68
C ALA A 38 -9.67 18.79 -2.34
N PRO A 39 -10.45 19.64 -1.80
CA PRO A 39 -10.43 20.32 -0.49
C PRO A 39 -11.54 19.82 0.47
N SER A 40 -11.73 18.52 0.59
CA SER A 40 -12.92 17.95 1.26
C SER A 40 -12.91 17.97 2.80
N GLY A 41 -11.81 18.37 3.44
CA GLY A 41 -11.70 18.52 4.89
C GLY A 41 -11.70 17.20 5.66
N GLN A 42 -11.25 16.10 5.09
CA GLN A 42 -11.41 14.75 5.63
C GLN A 42 -10.13 14.13 6.20
N CYS A 43 -8.94 14.57 5.73
CA CYS A 43 -7.65 13.97 6.10
C CYS A 43 -6.93 14.70 7.26
N GLY A 44 -7.18 15.98 7.49
CA GLY A 44 -6.53 16.77 8.54
C GLY A 44 -5.09 17.23 8.24
N CYS A 45 -4.48 16.81 7.13
CA CYS A 45 -3.06 17.10 6.83
C CYS A 45 -2.74 18.58 6.65
N CYS A 46 -3.74 19.40 6.31
CA CYS A 46 -3.62 20.85 6.15
C CYS A 46 -3.94 21.65 7.44
N THR A 47 -3.83 21.04 8.61
CA THR A 47 -4.14 21.71 9.87
C THR A 47 -3.10 22.81 10.16
N VAL A 48 -3.60 24.03 10.46
CA VAL A 48 -2.84 25.19 10.93
C VAL A 48 -3.51 25.77 12.17
N LEU A 49 -2.86 26.69 12.90
CA LEU A 49 -3.51 27.45 13.95
C LEU A 49 -4.08 28.73 13.37
N VAL A 50 -5.37 28.96 13.56
CA VAL A 50 -6.03 30.24 13.27
C VAL A 50 -6.49 30.84 14.59
N ASN A 51 -5.93 32.00 14.95
CA ASN A 51 -6.14 32.65 16.27
C ASN A 51 -5.88 31.66 17.43
N GLY A 52 -4.78 30.91 17.36
CA GLY A 52 -4.35 29.90 18.34
C GLY A 52 -5.18 28.61 18.39
N LYS A 53 -6.12 28.41 17.46
CA LYS A 53 -6.97 27.20 17.42
C LYS A 53 -6.68 26.37 16.15
N ALA A 54 -6.48 25.07 16.30
CA ALA A 54 -6.29 24.17 15.17
C ALA A 54 -7.51 24.19 14.22
N ARG A 55 -7.26 24.50 12.96
CA ARG A 55 -8.23 24.57 11.88
C ARG A 55 -7.70 23.88 10.62
N ILE A 56 -8.61 23.34 9.83
CA ILE A 56 -8.28 22.73 8.54
C ILE A 56 -8.27 23.83 7.48
N ALA A 57 -7.09 24.13 6.92
CA ALA A 57 -6.90 25.28 6.01
C ALA A 57 -7.72 25.14 4.72
N CYS A 58 -7.90 23.92 4.18
CA CYS A 58 -8.74 23.68 3.00
C CYS A 58 -10.25 23.91 3.22
N GLN A 59 -10.70 24.11 4.45
CA GLN A 59 -12.09 24.46 4.82
C GLN A 59 -12.19 25.87 5.43
N THR A 60 -11.11 26.64 5.40
CA THR A 60 -11.06 28.02 5.86
C THR A 60 -11.06 28.93 4.64
N SER A 61 -12.16 29.69 4.43
CA SER A 61 -12.27 30.64 3.32
C SER A 61 -11.34 31.84 3.55
N MET A 62 -10.95 32.51 2.45
CA MET A 62 -10.13 33.74 2.51
C MET A 62 -10.81 34.84 3.33
N GLU A 63 -12.14 34.95 3.28
CA GLU A 63 -12.90 35.88 4.12
C GLU A 63 -12.70 35.63 5.64
N LYS A 64 -12.61 34.35 6.05
CA LYS A 64 -12.34 33.99 7.47
C LYS A 64 -10.88 34.18 7.84
N ALA A 65 -9.98 34.23 6.91
CA ALA A 65 -8.57 34.53 7.13
C ALA A 65 -8.31 36.02 7.30
N GLU A 66 -9.19 36.90 6.79
CA GLU A 66 -9.04 38.35 6.90
C GLU A 66 -8.85 38.78 8.36
N GLY A 67 -7.74 39.49 8.65
CA GLY A 67 -7.38 39.96 9.98
C GLY A 67 -7.05 38.86 11.00
N ALA A 68 -7.00 37.59 10.62
CA ALA A 68 -6.66 36.50 11.52
C ALA A 68 -5.15 36.38 11.75
N SER A 69 -4.75 35.82 12.91
CA SER A 69 -3.37 35.35 13.13
C SER A 69 -3.30 33.86 12.76
N ILE A 70 -2.47 33.55 11.77
CA ILE A 70 -2.29 32.22 11.23
C ILE A 70 -0.88 31.75 11.56
N THR A 71 -0.76 30.61 12.25
CA THR A 71 0.53 29.98 12.55
C THR A 71 0.59 28.62 11.87
N THR A 72 1.62 28.42 11.06
CA THR A 72 1.96 27.13 10.43
C THR A 72 3.11 26.47 11.20
N LEU A 73 3.51 25.28 10.79
CA LEU A 73 4.61 24.57 11.47
C LEU A 73 5.93 25.34 11.35
N GLU A 74 6.14 26.03 10.22
CA GLU A 74 7.31 26.89 9.98
C GLU A 74 7.37 28.10 10.93
N GLY A 75 6.23 28.55 11.47
CA GLY A 75 6.14 29.69 12.39
C GLY A 75 6.25 29.32 13.87
N LEU A 76 6.44 28.04 14.21
CA LEU A 76 6.72 27.65 15.60
C LEU A 76 8.19 27.97 15.95
N PRO A 77 8.48 28.31 17.23
CA PRO A 77 9.86 28.45 17.73
C PRO A 77 10.70 27.18 17.43
N ASP A 78 11.99 27.36 17.13
CA ASP A 78 12.88 26.26 16.73
C ASP A 78 12.96 25.17 17.83
N ASP A 79 13.01 25.54 19.09
CA ASP A 79 13.02 24.61 20.22
C ASP A 79 11.72 23.79 20.34
N GLU A 80 10.59 24.38 19.99
CA GLU A 80 9.34 23.65 19.90
C GLU A 80 9.31 22.70 18.71
N ARG A 81 9.73 23.15 17.52
CA ARG A 81 9.82 22.32 16.32
C ARG A 81 10.70 21.10 16.61
N GLU A 82 11.90 21.31 17.16
CA GLU A 82 12.81 20.23 17.51
C GLU A 82 12.22 19.27 18.54
N ARG A 83 11.57 19.79 19.57
CA ARG A 83 10.92 18.97 20.60
C ARG A 83 9.83 18.07 20.03
N TYR A 84 8.98 18.59 19.13
CA TYR A 84 7.90 17.82 18.52
C TYR A 84 8.44 16.77 17.56
N ALA A 85 9.41 17.13 16.73
CA ALA A 85 10.05 16.20 15.81
C ALA A 85 10.79 15.07 16.56
N THR A 86 11.52 15.42 17.65
CA THR A 86 12.21 14.44 18.50
C THR A 86 11.24 13.43 19.12
N ALA A 87 10.10 13.89 19.65
CA ALA A 87 9.10 13.00 20.24
C ALA A 87 8.55 12.01 19.20
N PHE A 88 8.22 12.49 18.02
CA PHE A 88 7.71 11.61 16.96
C PHE A 88 8.79 10.64 16.44
N ALA A 89 10.01 11.10 16.28
CA ALA A 89 11.13 10.25 15.86
C ALA A 89 11.47 9.18 16.90
N ALA A 90 11.55 9.56 18.19
CA ALA A 90 11.90 8.65 19.28
C ALA A 90 10.88 7.53 19.51
N HIS A 91 9.59 7.81 19.29
CA HIS A 91 8.54 6.80 19.35
C HIS A 91 8.36 6.02 18.05
N GLY A 92 9.01 6.40 16.93
CA GLY A 92 8.68 5.86 15.61
C GLY A 92 7.26 6.21 15.15
N ALA A 93 6.76 7.38 15.58
CA ALA A 93 5.37 7.84 15.37
C ALA A 93 5.07 8.33 13.95
N LEU A 94 5.96 8.11 13.01
CA LEU A 94 5.78 8.41 11.60
C LEU A 94 6.34 7.27 10.73
N GLN A 95 5.75 7.13 9.53
CA GLN A 95 6.30 6.28 8.48
C GLN A 95 6.53 7.11 7.22
N CYS A 96 5.51 7.35 6.37
CA CYS A 96 5.68 8.18 5.18
C CYS A 96 5.81 9.69 5.48
N GLY A 97 5.34 10.17 6.63
CA GLY A 97 5.46 11.57 7.06
C GLY A 97 4.40 12.53 6.51
N PHE A 98 3.62 12.17 5.49
CA PHE A 98 2.70 13.09 4.82
C PHE A 98 1.64 13.72 5.74
N CYS A 99 1.07 12.95 6.66
CA CYS A 99 0.08 13.45 7.62
C CYS A 99 0.71 14.13 8.84
N THR A 100 2.01 13.95 9.08
CA THR A 100 2.67 14.30 10.33
C THR A 100 2.65 15.81 10.64
N PRO A 101 2.97 16.73 9.70
CA PRO A 101 2.91 18.18 9.99
C PRO A 101 1.53 18.63 10.49
N GLY A 102 0.45 18.16 9.86
CA GLY A 102 -0.91 18.47 10.29
C GLY A 102 -1.26 17.88 11.68
N ILE A 103 -0.78 16.67 11.97
CA ILE A 103 -0.94 16.03 13.29
C ILE A 103 -0.17 16.82 14.36
N LEU A 104 1.07 17.28 14.07
CA LEU A 104 1.86 18.11 14.99
C LEU A 104 1.14 19.41 15.33
N MET A 105 0.58 20.11 14.35
CA MET A 105 -0.18 21.34 14.59
C MET A 105 -1.44 21.09 15.43
N ARG A 106 -2.12 19.97 15.25
CA ARG A 106 -3.25 19.57 16.10
C ARG A 106 -2.78 19.24 17.51
N THR A 107 -1.69 18.51 17.65
CA THR A 107 -1.07 18.12 18.92
C THR A 107 -0.64 19.38 19.70
N LYS A 108 0.00 20.34 19.05
CA LYS A 108 0.37 21.64 19.65
C LYS A 108 -0.83 22.33 20.31
N ALA A 109 -1.90 22.51 19.54
CA ALA A 109 -3.12 23.14 20.08
C ALA A 109 -3.72 22.36 21.26
N LEU A 110 -3.57 21.06 21.30
CA LEU A 110 -4.09 20.19 22.35
C LEU A 110 -3.20 20.24 23.60
N VAL A 111 -1.88 20.16 23.44
CA VAL A 111 -0.90 20.28 24.53
C VAL A 111 -0.96 21.65 25.18
N ASP A 112 -1.02 22.74 24.39
CA ASP A 112 -1.17 24.10 24.91
C ASP A 112 -2.45 24.26 25.74
N LYS A 113 -3.53 23.60 25.35
CA LYS A 113 -4.81 23.69 26.03
C LYS A 113 -4.89 22.86 27.32
N LYS A 114 -4.30 21.67 27.35
CA LYS A 114 -4.49 20.67 28.42
C LYS A 114 -3.24 20.41 29.25
N GLY A 115 -2.04 20.65 28.71
CA GLY A 115 -0.77 20.34 29.38
C GLY A 115 -0.73 18.90 29.87
N THR A 116 -0.22 18.69 31.07
CA THR A 116 -0.09 17.38 31.72
C THR A 116 -1.41 16.69 32.07
N ALA A 117 -2.56 17.39 31.93
CA ALA A 117 -3.88 16.78 32.11
C ALA A 117 -4.43 16.10 30.84
N LEU A 118 -3.64 16.06 29.74
CA LEU A 118 -4.00 15.39 28.51
C LEU A 118 -3.93 13.88 28.71
N THR A 119 -5.00 13.19 28.32
CA THR A 119 -5.08 11.72 28.36
C THR A 119 -5.02 11.14 26.96
N ARG A 120 -4.68 9.84 26.83
CA ARG A 120 -4.71 9.09 25.57
C ARG A 120 -6.08 9.16 24.88
N ASP A 121 -7.17 9.05 25.63
CA ASP A 121 -8.54 9.19 25.12
C ASP A 121 -8.82 10.60 24.58
N ASP A 122 -8.33 11.65 25.23
CA ASP A 122 -8.37 13.01 24.69
C ASP A 122 -7.61 13.13 23.37
N ALA A 123 -6.40 12.57 23.30
CA ALA A 123 -5.58 12.58 22.10
C ALA A 123 -6.29 11.84 20.94
N SER A 124 -6.77 10.62 21.18
CA SER A 124 -7.45 9.79 20.18
C SER A 124 -8.71 10.47 19.60
N ARG A 125 -9.53 11.07 20.47
CA ARG A 125 -10.74 11.83 20.05
C ARG A 125 -10.39 13.08 19.24
N HIS A 126 -9.37 13.84 19.64
CA HIS A 126 -8.99 15.07 18.94
C HIS A 126 -8.29 14.80 17.61
N LEU A 127 -7.56 13.68 17.50
CA LEU A 127 -6.97 13.20 16.26
C LEU A 127 -7.98 12.50 15.34
N GLY A 128 -9.21 12.28 15.75
CA GLY A 128 -10.27 11.68 14.93
C GLY A 128 -10.57 12.40 13.61
N ALA A 129 -10.15 13.67 13.46
CA ALA A 129 -10.20 14.44 12.23
C ALA A 129 -8.99 14.20 11.31
N HIS A 130 -7.95 13.49 11.77
CA HIS A 130 -6.74 13.20 11.04
C HIS A 130 -6.75 11.76 10.53
N LEU A 131 -6.30 11.58 9.30
CA LEU A 131 -6.10 10.28 8.69
C LEU A 131 -4.61 9.97 8.61
N CYS A 132 -4.22 8.84 9.18
CA CYS A 132 -2.95 8.17 8.93
C CYS A 132 -3.23 6.74 8.49
N ARG A 133 -2.66 6.30 7.39
CA ARG A 133 -2.84 4.95 6.86
C ARG A 133 -1.71 3.99 7.25
N CYS A 134 -0.57 4.55 7.66
CA CYS A 134 0.68 3.81 7.85
C CYS A 134 0.82 3.20 9.25
N THR A 135 0.49 3.97 10.31
CA THR A 135 0.98 3.74 11.67
C THR A 135 0.01 3.01 12.60
N GLY A 136 -1.25 2.87 12.20
CA GLY A 136 -2.28 2.39 13.15
C GLY A 136 -2.51 3.33 14.34
N TYR A 137 -1.92 4.50 14.34
CA TYR A 137 -1.99 5.55 15.37
C TYR A 137 -1.33 5.23 16.72
N VAL A 138 -0.95 3.97 17.02
CA VAL A 138 -0.44 3.54 18.34
C VAL A 138 0.71 4.44 18.78
N LYS A 139 1.80 4.45 18.01
CA LYS A 139 3.01 5.25 18.33
C LYS A 139 2.77 6.77 18.22
N ILE A 140 1.78 7.21 17.42
CA ILE A 140 1.38 8.64 17.40
C ILE A 140 0.77 9.05 18.73
N LEU A 141 -0.10 8.23 19.30
CA LEU A 141 -0.71 8.50 20.60
C LEU A 141 0.34 8.51 21.71
N ASP A 142 1.31 7.59 21.68
CA ASP A 142 2.43 7.56 22.63
C ASP A 142 3.27 8.85 22.58
N ALA A 143 3.58 9.32 21.37
CA ALA A 143 4.30 10.58 21.17
C ALA A 143 3.52 11.79 21.67
N VAL A 144 2.21 11.82 21.49
CA VAL A 144 1.33 12.91 22.03
C VAL A 144 1.31 12.91 23.55
N GLU A 145 1.24 11.75 24.19
CA GLU A 145 1.29 11.62 25.65
C GLU A 145 2.64 12.06 26.22
N SER A 146 3.76 11.67 25.57
CA SER A 146 5.11 12.08 25.98
C SER A 146 5.33 13.59 25.86
N LEU A 147 4.78 14.21 24.80
CA LEU A 147 4.79 15.67 24.65
C LEU A 147 3.99 16.39 25.75
N ALA A 148 2.88 15.82 26.18
CA ALA A 148 2.03 16.39 27.23
C ALA A 148 2.65 16.26 28.63
N SER A 149 3.25 15.08 28.92
CA SER A 149 3.94 14.84 30.22
C SER A 149 5.29 15.56 30.28
N GLY A 150 5.92 15.83 29.14
CA GLY A 150 7.29 16.33 29.05
C GLY A 150 8.35 15.22 29.15
N GLU A 151 7.94 13.95 29.26
CA GLU A 151 8.82 12.78 29.36
C GLU A 151 9.07 12.16 27.96
N ILE A 152 9.81 12.88 27.13
CA ILE A 152 10.16 12.40 25.78
C ILE A 152 11.32 11.39 25.92
N PRO A 153 11.18 10.17 25.33
CA PRO A 153 12.27 9.20 25.31
C PRO A 153 13.50 9.74 24.59
N VAL A 154 14.66 9.27 24.99
CA VAL A 154 15.88 9.55 24.22
C VAL A 154 15.79 8.81 22.90
N ALA A 155 15.88 9.54 21.80
CA ALA A 155 15.92 8.95 20.47
C ALA A 155 17.16 8.02 20.35
N MET A 156 16.91 6.76 19.99
CA MET A 156 18.01 5.81 19.81
C MET A 156 18.80 6.20 18.55
N PRO A 157 20.13 6.34 18.64
CA PRO A 157 20.94 6.61 17.48
C PRO A 157 20.84 5.46 16.47
N ARG A 158 20.96 5.78 15.21
CA ARG A 158 21.08 4.78 14.15
C ARG A 158 22.32 3.95 14.40
N GLY A 159 22.27 2.65 14.11
CA GLY A 159 23.37 1.70 14.32
C GLY A 159 23.31 0.61 13.28
N GLY A 160 23.98 -0.52 13.52
CA GLY A 160 23.89 -1.72 12.68
C GLY A 160 22.59 -2.49 12.85
N ILE A 161 22.55 -3.69 12.28
CA ILE A 161 21.39 -4.59 12.29
C ILE A 161 20.98 -4.97 13.72
N GLY A 162 19.67 -4.87 14.01
CA GLY A 162 19.08 -5.13 15.33
C GLY A 162 18.95 -3.89 16.21
N THR A 163 19.41 -2.72 15.74
CA THR A 163 19.26 -1.45 16.46
C THR A 163 17.92 -0.82 16.15
N SER A 164 17.12 -0.44 17.18
CA SER A 164 15.90 0.35 17.06
C SER A 164 16.21 1.84 16.85
N GLY A 165 17.08 2.14 15.89
CA GLY A 165 17.47 3.51 15.55
C GLY A 165 16.36 4.28 14.86
N VAL A 166 16.36 5.62 15.03
CA VAL A 166 15.39 6.49 14.37
C VAL A 166 15.43 6.35 12.84
N LYS A 167 14.26 6.43 12.21
CA LYS A 167 14.12 6.41 10.76
C LYS A 167 14.95 7.52 10.11
N VAL A 168 15.60 7.22 9.00
CA VAL A 168 16.24 8.24 8.14
C VAL A 168 15.21 9.28 7.74
N GLU A 169 15.58 10.56 7.78
CA GLU A 169 14.73 11.71 7.45
C GLU A 169 13.51 11.91 8.39
N ALA A 170 13.50 11.28 9.59
CA ALA A 170 12.35 11.38 10.50
C ALA A 170 12.05 12.82 10.94
N THR A 171 13.08 13.62 11.20
CA THR A 171 12.95 15.02 11.61
C THR A 171 12.39 15.87 10.47
N GLU A 172 12.99 15.79 9.30
CA GLU A 172 12.61 16.56 8.11
C GLU A 172 11.19 16.23 7.66
N LEU A 173 10.82 14.94 7.68
CA LEU A 173 9.45 14.49 7.38
C LEU A 173 8.44 14.98 8.42
N SER A 174 8.81 14.98 9.72
CA SER A 174 7.95 15.47 10.78
C SER A 174 7.68 16.96 10.65
N LEU A 175 8.69 17.74 10.31
CA LEU A 175 8.62 19.18 10.17
C LEU A 175 8.09 19.66 8.82
N GLY A 176 7.93 18.74 7.84
CA GLY A 176 7.54 19.09 6.47
C GLY A 176 8.67 19.72 5.66
N ASP A 177 9.91 19.66 6.15
CA ASP A 177 11.12 20.20 5.50
C ASP A 177 11.60 19.28 4.36
N ARG A 178 11.23 17.99 4.39
CA ARG A 178 11.41 17.07 3.26
C ARG A 178 10.26 17.24 2.27
N PRO A 179 10.52 17.65 1.02
CA PRO A 179 9.44 17.91 0.06
C PRO A 179 8.79 16.61 -0.45
N PHE A 180 7.50 16.69 -0.71
CA PHE A 180 6.77 15.80 -1.61
C PHE A 180 6.68 16.47 -2.99
N ILE A 181 6.32 15.71 -4.03
CA ILE A 181 6.30 16.25 -5.40
C ILE A 181 5.37 17.46 -5.51
N ASP A 182 4.23 17.46 -4.83
CA ASP A 182 3.28 18.57 -4.86
C ASP A 182 3.86 19.86 -4.22
N ASP A 183 4.88 19.75 -3.37
CA ASP A 183 5.57 20.90 -2.76
C ASP A 183 6.58 21.57 -3.69
N MET A 184 6.98 20.89 -4.78
CA MET A 184 8.02 21.39 -5.70
C MET A 184 7.42 22.35 -6.72
N ALA A 185 8.06 23.50 -6.92
CA ALA A 185 7.60 24.55 -7.85
C ALA A 185 8.79 25.18 -8.60
N PRO A 186 9.35 24.50 -9.62
CA PRO A 186 10.40 25.09 -10.45
C PRO A 186 9.89 26.29 -11.24
N LEU A 187 10.81 27.19 -11.63
CA LEU A 187 10.50 28.36 -12.41
C LEU A 187 9.84 28.00 -13.76
N GLY A 188 8.74 28.66 -14.09
CA GLY A 188 7.98 28.39 -15.31
C GLY A 188 7.11 27.13 -15.26
N LEU A 189 6.79 26.65 -14.04
CA LEU A 189 5.93 25.50 -13.84
C LEU A 189 4.54 25.71 -14.43
N LEU A 190 4.10 24.75 -15.26
CA LEU A 190 2.73 24.60 -15.73
C LEU A 190 2.04 23.45 -14.98
N HIS A 191 0.72 23.48 -14.95
CA HIS A 191 -0.09 22.47 -14.29
C HIS A 191 -0.94 21.67 -15.28
N ALA A 192 -0.96 20.35 -15.11
CA ALA A 192 -1.81 19.48 -15.90
C ALA A 192 -2.99 18.95 -15.10
N ALA A 193 -4.13 18.76 -15.76
CA ALA A 193 -5.32 18.09 -15.26
C ALA A 193 -5.84 17.09 -16.29
N LEU A 194 -6.45 16.00 -15.82
CA LEU A 194 -6.93 14.91 -16.66
C LEU A 194 -8.44 15.00 -16.89
N ARG A 195 -8.89 14.68 -18.11
CA ARG A 195 -10.28 14.45 -18.45
C ARG A 195 -10.54 12.95 -18.43
N LEU A 196 -11.23 12.46 -17.38
CA LEU A 196 -11.57 11.06 -17.22
C LEU A 196 -12.87 10.68 -17.95
N ALA A 197 -13.10 9.39 -18.13
CA ALA A 197 -14.30 8.86 -18.78
C ALA A 197 -15.58 9.07 -17.95
N ASP A 198 -16.71 9.33 -18.63
CA ASP A 198 -18.03 9.46 -18.00
C ASP A 198 -18.80 8.14 -17.92
N HIS A 199 -18.38 7.14 -18.73
CA HIS A 199 -18.97 5.82 -18.79
C HIS A 199 -17.89 4.74 -18.69
N ALA A 200 -18.19 3.70 -17.93
CA ALA A 200 -17.26 2.59 -17.73
C ALA A 200 -17.02 1.81 -19.03
N ARG A 201 -18.03 1.69 -19.91
CA ARG A 201 -17.89 1.04 -21.23
C ARG A 201 -18.69 1.79 -22.28
N ALA A 202 -17.98 2.46 -23.18
CA ALA A 202 -18.58 3.23 -24.27
C ALA A 202 -17.60 3.37 -25.44
N ASP A 203 -18.11 3.38 -26.67
CA ASP A 203 -17.34 3.75 -27.84
C ASP A 203 -17.18 5.26 -27.89
N VAL A 204 -15.94 5.77 -28.05
CA VAL A 204 -15.61 7.20 -28.13
C VAL A 204 -15.75 7.65 -29.57
N VAL A 205 -16.77 8.44 -29.86
CA VAL A 205 -17.07 8.91 -31.21
C VAL A 205 -16.25 10.14 -31.56
N ARG A 206 -16.18 11.13 -30.62
CA ARG A 206 -15.50 12.42 -30.82
C ARG A 206 -15.02 12.98 -29.48
N ILE A 207 -13.88 13.64 -29.53
CA ILE A 207 -13.31 14.44 -28.42
C ILE A 207 -13.10 15.87 -28.93
N ASP A 208 -13.92 16.82 -28.44
CA ASP A 208 -13.84 18.23 -28.83
C ASP A 208 -13.13 19.04 -27.75
N THR A 209 -11.93 19.52 -28.04
CA THR A 209 -11.08 20.29 -27.16
C THR A 209 -11.27 21.80 -27.26
N THR A 210 -12.07 22.26 -28.24
CA THR A 210 -12.17 23.69 -28.63
C THR A 210 -12.53 24.61 -27.46
N ALA A 211 -13.50 24.20 -26.62
CA ALA A 211 -13.94 24.99 -25.47
C ALA A 211 -12.88 25.08 -24.37
N ALA A 212 -12.14 23.99 -24.15
CA ALA A 212 -11.04 23.94 -23.18
C ALA A 212 -9.85 24.80 -23.63
N GLU A 213 -9.49 24.73 -24.91
CA GLU A 213 -8.41 25.51 -25.50
C GLU A 213 -8.70 27.02 -25.49
N ALA A 214 -9.98 27.42 -25.52
CA ALA A 214 -10.40 28.81 -25.47
C ALA A 214 -10.34 29.47 -24.08
N VAL A 215 -10.05 28.71 -23.04
CA VAL A 215 -9.91 29.20 -21.66
C VAL A 215 -8.58 29.98 -21.54
N ASP A 216 -8.67 31.22 -21.06
CA ASP A 216 -7.48 32.04 -20.79
C ASP A 216 -6.57 31.35 -19.76
N GLY A 217 -5.27 31.27 -20.04
CA GLY A 217 -4.26 30.56 -19.26
C GLY A 217 -4.08 29.08 -19.64
N VAL A 218 -4.85 28.52 -20.59
CA VAL A 218 -4.61 27.19 -21.15
C VAL A 218 -3.55 27.26 -22.26
N HIS A 219 -2.50 26.46 -22.14
CA HIS A 219 -1.42 26.36 -23.12
C HIS A 219 -1.68 25.29 -24.17
N ARG A 220 -2.22 24.13 -23.77
CA ARG A 220 -2.49 23.05 -24.70
C ARG A 220 -3.48 22.05 -24.10
N VAL A 221 -4.25 21.41 -24.98
CA VAL A 221 -5.02 20.20 -24.68
C VAL A 221 -4.44 19.05 -25.49
N LEU A 222 -4.04 17.97 -24.83
CA LEU A 222 -3.44 16.80 -25.45
C LEU A 222 -4.46 15.66 -25.48
N THR A 223 -4.45 14.91 -26.57
CA THR A 223 -5.26 13.69 -26.76
C THR A 223 -4.36 12.53 -27.13
N ALA A 224 -4.93 11.33 -27.30
CA ALA A 224 -4.18 10.16 -27.72
C ALA A 224 -3.41 10.38 -29.06
N ALA A 225 -3.86 11.28 -29.92
CA ALA A 225 -3.20 11.62 -31.18
C ALA A 225 -1.84 12.31 -30.98
N ASP A 226 -1.58 12.92 -29.80
CA ASP A 226 -0.32 13.59 -29.48
C ASP A 226 0.76 12.65 -28.96
N ILE A 227 0.47 11.36 -28.74
CA ILE A 227 1.43 10.37 -28.22
C ILE A 227 2.36 9.94 -29.35
N PRO A 228 3.68 10.24 -29.28
CA PRO A 228 4.60 9.92 -30.36
C PRO A 228 5.07 8.47 -30.38
N GLY A 229 4.97 7.76 -29.26
CA GLY A 229 5.46 6.38 -29.07
C GLY A 229 4.32 5.37 -28.87
N LYS A 230 4.44 4.55 -27.83
CA LYS A 230 3.41 3.54 -27.52
C LYS A 230 2.23 4.16 -26.80
N HIS A 231 1.02 3.76 -27.20
CA HIS A 231 -0.24 4.24 -26.63
C HIS A 231 -0.70 3.45 -25.38
N ARG A 232 0.03 2.39 -25.02
CA ARG A 232 -0.31 1.51 -23.88
C ARG A 232 0.89 1.30 -22.98
N VAL A 233 0.61 1.15 -21.69
CA VAL A 233 1.56 0.85 -20.62
C VAL A 233 1.11 -0.38 -19.86
N GLY A 234 1.89 -0.85 -18.89
CA GLY A 234 1.54 -1.95 -18.00
C GLY A 234 2.77 -2.72 -17.53
N ILE A 235 2.66 -3.31 -16.34
CA ILE A 235 3.76 -3.99 -15.65
C ILE A 235 4.02 -5.38 -16.23
N ILE A 236 2.96 -6.18 -16.43
CA ILE A 236 3.06 -7.56 -16.95
C ILE A 236 2.60 -7.61 -18.40
N HIS A 237 1.40 -7.10 -18.66
CA HIS A 237 0.86 -6.90 -20.00
C HIS A 237 0.78 -5.41 -20.31
N THR A 238 1.21 -5.05 -21.53
CA THR A 238 1.09 -3.67 -22.02
C THR A 238 -0.32 -3.49 -22.61
N ASP A 239 -1.34 -3.53 -21.71
CA ASP A 239 -2.74 -3.51 -22.12
C ASP A 239 -3.50 -2.25 -21.65
N TRP A 240 -2.93 -1.41 -20.80
CA TRP A 240 -3.57 -0.22 -20.25
C TRP A 240 -3.31 1.00 -21.15
N PRO A 241 -4.34 1.59 -21.80
CA PRO A 241 -4.17 2.78 -22.62
C PRO A 241 -3.73 4.00 -21.80
N VAL A 242 -2.75 4.75 -22.29
CA VAL A 242 -2.38 6.05 -21.69
C VAL A 242 -3.52 7.06 -21.86
N MET A 243 -4.09 7.15 -23.05
CA MET A 243 -5.32 7.90 -23.35
C MET A 243 -6.15 7.10 -24.35
N ILE A 244 -7.48 7.16 -24.23
CA ILE A 244 -8.40 6.54 -25.17
C ILE A 244 -8.56 7.46 -26.40
N PRO A 245 -8.30 6.97 -27.62
CA PRO A 245 -8.47 7.78 -28.83
C PRO A 245 -9.93 7.86 -29.28
N GLU A 246 -10.24 8.81 -30.16
CA GLU A 246 -11.45 8.74 -31.00
C GLU A 246 -11.49 7.42 -31.77
N GLY A 247 -12.66 6.79 -31.85
CA GLY A 247 -12.84 5.44 -32.40
C GLY A 247 -12.40 4.33 -31.44
N GLY A 248 -11.84 4.66 -30.26
CA GLY A 248 -11.53 3.70 -29.19
C GLY A 248 -12.71 3.44 -28.26
N ARG A 249 -12.45 2.69 -27.18
CA ARG A 249 -13.46 2.31 -26.19
C ARG A 249 -12.97 2.55 -24.79
N THR A 250 -13.79 3.15 -23.92
CA THR A 250 -13.55 3.21 -22.49
C THR A 250 -13.86 1.84 -21.88
N SER A 251 -13.11 1.46 -20.84
CA SER A 251 -13.25 0.16 -20.17
C SER A 251 -13.55 0.29 -18.68
N TYR A 252 -13.27 1.48 -18.09
CA TYR A 252 -13.66 1.86 -16.73
C TYR A 252 -13.68 3.40 -16.60
N LEU A 253 -14.17 3.91 -15.46
CA LEU A 253 -14.32 5.36 -15.22
C LEU A 253 -12.99 6.11 -15.01
N GLY A 254 -11.89 5.41 -14.79
CA GLY A 254 -10.57 6.01 -14.65
C GLY A 254 -9.79 6.16 -15.97
N ASP A 255 -10.38 5.76 -17.11
CA ASP A 255 -9.75 5.96 -18.42
C ASP A 255 -9.61 7.45 -18.75
N VAL A 256 -8.42 7.83 -19.22
CA VAL A 256 -8.10 9.21 -19.58
C VAL A 256 -8.45 9.47 -21.05
N LEU A 257 -9.13 10.58 -21.32
CA LEU A 257 -9.53 10.99 -22.66
C LEU A 257 -8.69 12.16 -23.19
N ALA A 258 -8.27 13.09 -22.29
CA ALA A 258 -7.44 14.21 -22.62
C ALA A 258 -6.63 14.70 -21.41
N VAL A 259 -5.57 15.46 -21.68
CA VAL A 259 -4.75 16.17 -20.69
C VAL A 259 -4.78 17.66 -21.02
N VAL A 260 -5.20 18.49 -20.07
CA VAL A 260 -5.23 19.94 -20.20
C VAL A 260 -4.06 20.54 -19.44
N VAL A 261 -3.26 21.38 -20.07
CA VAL A 261 -2.11 22.07 -19.47
C VAL A 261 -2.38 23.57 -19.41
N ALA A 262 -2.22 24.16 -18.22
CA ALA A 262 -2.51 25.57 -17.96
C ALA A 262 -1.49 26.21 -17.00
N ASP A 263 -1.59 27.55 -16.84
CA ASP A 263 -0.74 28.35 -15.95
C ASP A 263 -0.84 27.89 -14.47
N ASP A 264 -2.02 27.46 -14.06
CA ASP A 264 -2.28 27.02 -12.69
C ASP A 264 -3.21 25.80 -12.64
N ARG A 265 -3.23 25.12 -11.48
CA ARG A 265 -3.99 23.89 -11.22
C ARG A 265 -5.49 24.08 -11.39
N GLU A 266 -6.03 25.21 -10.94
CA GLU A 266 -7.48 25.46 -10.95
C GLU A 266 -7.97 25.72 -12.37
N THR A 267 -7.20 26.49 -13.15
CA THR A 267 -7.47 26.72 -14.57
C THR A 267 -7.41 25.41 -15.36
N ALA A 268 -6.39 24.56 -15.13
CA ALA A 268 -6.28 23.26 -15.80
C ALA A 268 -7.49 22.35 -15.48
N ARG A 269 -7.88 22.23 -14.22
CA ARG A 269 -9.04 21.43 -13.79
C ARG A 269 -10.36 21.96 -14.35
N ARG A 270 -10.56 23.27 -14.29
CA ARG A 270 -11.76 23.91 -14.87
C ARG A 270 -11.83 23.66 -16.37
N ALA A 271 -10.75 23.84 -17.09
CA ALA A 271 -10.72 23.62 -18.54
C ALA A 271 -10.90 22.14 -18.91
N ALA A 272 -10.39 21.20 -18.10
CA ALA A 272 -10.59 19.76 -18.32
C ALA A 272 -12.10 19.38 -18.33
N THR A 273 -12.94 20.05 -17.53
CA THR A 273 -14.40 19.83 -17.55
C THR A 273 -15.10 20.34 -18.81
N LEU A 274 -14.42 21.17 -19.61
CA LEU A 274 -14.95 21.72 -20.86
C LEU A 274 -14.56 20.91 -22.10
N VAL A 275 -13.74 19.86 -21.95
CA VAL A 275 -13.50 18.90 -23.02
C VAL A 275 -14.79 18.09 -23.23
N ASP A 276 -15.44 18.32 -24.37
CA ASP A 276 -16.71 17.66 -24.72
C ASP A 276 -16.43 16.33 -25.39
N VAL A 277 -17.12 15.26 -24.95
CA VAL A 277 -16.91 13.90 -25.43
C VAL A 277 -18.24 13.26 -25.84
N GLU A 278 -18.34 12.87 -27.11
CA GLU A 278 -19.48 12.12 -27.61
C GLU A 278 -19.23 10.61 -27.45
N LEU A 279 -20.07 9.96 -26.64
CA LEU A 279 -19.96 8.57 -26.28
C LEU A 279 -21.21 7.77 -26.73
N VAL A 280 -20.99 6.52 -27.17
CA VAL A 280 -22.06 5.54 -27.38
C VAL A 280 -21.94 4.45 -26.31
N PRO A 281 -22.79 4.49 -25.25
CA PRO A 281 -22.74 3.52 -24.16
C PRO A 281 -22.96 2.08 -24.64
N LEU A 282 -22.23 1.15 -24.01
CA LEU A 282 -22.31 -0.30 -24.24
C LEU A 282 -22.74 -1.02 -22.95
N THR A 283 -23.03 -2.31 -23.05
CA THR A 283 -23.33 -3.15 -21.88
C THR A 283 -22.13 -3.18 -20.93
N VAL A 284 -22.36 -2.87 -19.64
CA VAL A 284 -21.35 -2.88 -18.58
C VAL A 284 -21.40 -4.22 -17.85
N TYR A 285 -20.25 -4.84 -17.64
CA TYR A 285 -20.09 -6.04 -16.83
C TYR A 285 -19.35 -5.68 -15.53
N SER A 286 -20.09 -5.55 -14.43
CA SER A 286 -19.55 -5.24 -13.09
C SER A 286 -19.46 -6.47 -12.18
N ASP A 287 -20.02 -7.59 -12.60
CA ASP A 287 -20.03 -8.87 -11.89
C ASP A 287 -19.17 -9.90 -12.65
N PRO A 288 -18.08 -10.44 -12.04
CA PRO A 288 -17.19 -11.36 -12.72
C PRO A 288 -17.84 -12.72 -13.06
N VAL A 289 -18.87 -13.16 -12.34
CA VAL A 289 -19.61 -14.38 -12.67
C VAL A 289 -20.41 -14.18 -13.94
N VAL A 290 -21.06 -13.02 -14.07
CA VAL A 290 -21.80 -12.63 -15.27
C VAL A 290 -20.85 -12.40 -16.45
N ALA A 291 -19.74 -11.73 -16.23
CA ALA A 291 -18.73 -11.48 -17.26
C ALA A 291 -18.09 -12.78 -17.78
N LEU A 292 -17.84 -13.76 -16.90
CA LEU A 292 -17.33 -15.07 -17.28
C LEU A 292 -18.29 -15.83 -18.22
N ALA A 293 -19.60 -15.67 -18.00
CA ALA A 293 -20.64 -16.31 -18.84
C ALA A 293 -20.91 -15.56 -20.16
N ALA A 294 -20.34 -14.38 -20.37
CA ALA A 294 -20.58 -13.51 -21.52
C ALA A 294 -19.47 -13.60 -22.58
N ASP A 295 -19.10 -14.80 -22.99
CA ASP A 295 -17.95 -15.07 -23.89
C ASP A 295 -17.99 -14.35 -25.25
N GLU A 296 -19.21 -14.03 -25.77
CA GLU A 296 -19.38 -13.40 -27.08
C GLU A 296 -19.27 -11.85 -27.03
N ASP A 297 -19.33 -11.24 -25.85
CA ASP A 297 -19.21 -9.78 -25.63
C ASP A 297 -18.09 -9.46 -24.65
N ALA A 298 -16.85 -9.66 -25.11
CA ALA A 298 -15.67 -9.47 -24.27
C ALA A 298 -15.55 -8.03 -23.76
N VAL A 299 -15.24 -7.88 -22.50
CA VAL A 299 -14.90 -6.59 -21.86
C VAL A 299 -13.70 -5.96 -22.55
N TRP A 300 -12.77 -6.79 -23.00
CA TRP A 300 -11.56 -6.41 -23.69
C TRP A 300 -11.46 -7.14 -25.05
N GLU A 301 -10.98 -6.42 -26.08
CA GLU A 301 -11.11 -6.83 -27.49
C GLU A 301 -10.27 -8.06 -27.89
N LEU A 302 -9.24 -8.46 -27.11
CA LEU A 302 -8.24 -9.40 -27.61
C LEU A 302 -8.34 -10.82 -27.05
N ASP A 303 -8.70 -11.02 -25.75
CA ASP A 303 -8.49 -12.30 -25.08
C ASP A 303 -9.72 -12.84 -24.30
N GLY A 304 -10.91 -12.25 -24.50
CA GLY A 304 -12.09 -12.63 -23.74
C GLY A 304 -12.07 -12.11 -22.29
N ASN A 305 -12.97 -12.63 -21.46
CA ASN A 305 -13.14 -12.15 -20.08
C ASN A 305 -12.29 -12.90 -19.06
N VAL A 306 -11.71 -14.06 -19.42
CA VAL A 306 -10.74 -14.76 -18.55
C VAL A 306 -9.35 -14.15 -18.73
N LEU A 307 -8.83 -13.52 -17.66
CA LEU A 307 -7.47 -12.99 -17.66
C LEU A 307 -6.43 -14.10 -17.42
N SER A 308 -6.70 -14.98 -16.46
CA SER A 308 -5.83 -16.12 -16.16
C SER A 308 -6.54 -17.18 -15.34
N VAL A 309 -6.03 -18.42 -15.41
CA VAL A 309 -6.41 -19.53 -14.54
C VAL A 309 -5.14 -20.10 -13.92
N SER A 310 -5.14 -20.27 -12.60
CA SER A 310 -4.03 -20.85 -11.84
C SER A 310 -4.53 -22.10 -11.11
N THR A 311 -3.90 -23.25 -11.39
CA THR A 311 -4.32 -24.54 -10.85
C THR A 311 -3.14 -25.32 -10.28
N TYR A 312 -3.39 -26.06 -9.22
CA TYR A 312 -2.50 -27.14 -8.75
C TYR A 312 -3.27 -28.21 -7.99
N ALA A 313 -2.82 -29.46 -8.08
CA ALA A 313 -3.43 -30.57 -7.40
C ALA A 313 -2.39 -31.57 -6.90
N ARG A 314 -2.67 -32.23 -5.78
CA ARG A 314 -1.87 -33.32 -5.23
C ARG A 314 -2.78 -34.34 -4.55
N GLY A 315 -2.68 -35.62 -4.93
CA GLY A 315 -3.49 -36.72 -4.39
C GLY A 315 -4.92 -36.73 -4.90
N ASP A 316 -5.77 -37.56 -4.32
CA ASP A 316 -7.20 -37.70 -4.64
C ASP A 316 -8.03 -37.01 -3.54
N VAL A 317 -8.37 -35.74 -3.76
CA VAL A 317 -9.07 -34.92 -2.79
C VAL A 317 -10.50 -35.41 -2.56
N GLU A 318 -11.19 -35.94 -3.58
CA GLU A 318 -12.57 -36.44 -3.42
C GLU A 318 -12.61 -37.71 -2.57
N ALA A 319 -11.65 -38.63 -2.78
CA ALA A 319 -11.52 -39.81 -1.91
C ALA A 319 -11.14 -39.42 -0.49
N ALA A 320 -10.26 -38.46 -0.29
CA ALA A 320 -9.86 -37.97 1.04
C ALA A 320 -11.05 -37.31 1.77
N LEU A 321 -11.82 -36.47 1.13
CA LEU A 321 -13.01 -35.83 1.72
C LEU A 321 -14.11 -36.84 2.03
N ALA A 322 -14.33 -37.83 1.15
CA ALA A 322 -15.29 -38.93 1.42
C ALA A 322 -14.89 -39.80 2.60
N GLY A 323 -13.58 -39.92 2.89
CA GLY A 323 -13.03 -40.68 4.04
C GLY A 323 -12.89 -39.87 5.32
N SER A 324 -13.11 -38.54 5.28
CA SER A 324 -12.96 -37.66 6.45
C SER A 324 -14.05 -37.88 7.50
N ALA A 325 -13.72 -37.74 8.75
CA ALA A 325 -14.69 -37.78 9.87
C ALA A 325 -15.55 -36.52 9.90
N HIS A 326 -14.98 -35.40 9.57
CA HIS A 326 -15.66 -34.09 9.51
C HIS A 326 -15.29 -33.38 8.22
N VAL A 327 -16.29 -32.75 7.60
CA VAL A 327 -16.13 -31.94 6.37
C VAL A 327 -16.84 -30.58 6.57
N VAL A 328 -16.19 -29.55 6.11
CA VAL A 328 -16.74 -28.19 5.94
C VAL A 328 -16.87 -27.93 4.45
N ASP A 329 -17.98 -27.35 4.01
CA ASP A 329 -18.30 -27.02 2.63
C ASP A 329 -18.99 -25.66 2.61
N GLU A 330 -18.22 -24.58 2.33
CA GLU A 330 -18.66 -23.19 2.49
C GLU A 330 -18.16 -22.30 1.36
N VAL A 331 -18.87 -21.19 1.13
CA VAL A 331 -18.49 -20.15 0.18
C VAL A 331 -18.14 -18.87 0.91
N PHE A 332 -16.91 -18.43 0.77
CA PHE A 332 -16.42 -17.18 1.34
C PHE A 332 -16.33 -16.08 0.28
N GLN A 333 -16.49 -14.83 0.70
CA GLN A 333 -16.38 -13.69 -0.19
C GLN A 333 -15.65 -12.53 0.47
N THR A 334 -14.71 -11.94 -0.27
CA THR A 334 -14.02 -10.72 0.14
C THR A 334 -14.39 -9.55 -0.77
N GLN A 335 -14.33 -8.34 -0.25
CA GLN A 335 -14.71 -7.12 -0.96
C GLN A 335 -13.52 -6.43 -1.61
N ARG A 336 -13.83 -5.51 -2.54
CA ARG A 336 -12.89 -4.51 -3.05
C ARG A 336 -12.64 -3.46 -1.98
N ILE A 337 -11.38 -3.10 -1.74
CA ILE A 337 -11.01 -1.99 -0.85
C ILE A 337 -9.97 -1.08 -1.49
N GLU A 338 -9.90 0.13 -0.95
CA GLU A 338 -9.04 1.24 -1.36
C GLU A 338 -7.78 1.30 -0.51
N HIS A 339 -6.63 1.56 -1.13
CA HIS A 339 -5.34 1.73 -0.43
C HIS A 339 -5.39 2.88 0.56
N ALA A 340 -5.99 3.98 0.14
CA ALA A 340 -6.14 5.21 0.91
C ALA A 340 -4.80 5.79 1.40
N PHE A 341 -3.74 5.66 0.60
CA PHE A 341 -2.55 6.47 0.83
C PHE A 341 -2.94 7.94 0.85
N VAL A 342 -2.36 8.70 1.80
CA VAL A 342 -2.88 10.05 2.08
C VAL A 342 -2.38 11.07 1.05
N GLU A 343 -1.20 10.88 0.47
CA GLU A 343 -0.73 11.64 -0.69
C GLU A 343 -1.39 11.14 -1.96
N PRO A 344 -2.21 11.94 -2.69
CA PRO A 344 -2.62 11.62 -4.05
C PRO A 344 -1.41 11.48 -4.98
N GLU A 345 -1.58 10.81 -6.11
CA GLU A 345 -0.54 10.67 -7.11
C GLU A 345 -0.15 12.05 -7.64
N SER A 346 1.15 12.32 -7.66
CA SER A 346 1.74 13.53 -8.20
C SER A 346 3.00 13.19 -8.99
N THR A 347 3.20 13.88 -10.10
CA THR A 347 4.38 13.77 -10.94
C THR A 347 4.80 15.16 -11.38
N LEU A 348 6.10 15.43 -11.37
CA LEU A 348 6.71 16.64 -11.93
C LEU A 348 7.73 16.22 -13.00
N ALA A 349 7.58 16.73 -14.20
CA ALA A 349 8.50 16.49 -15.30
C ALA A 349 9.15 17.81 -15.75
N VAL A 350 10.48 17.82 -15.86
CA VAL A 350 11.29 19.00 -16.15
C VAL A 350 12.20 18.71 -17.35
N PRO A 351 12.08 19.43 -18.46
CA PRO A 351 13.00 19.31 -19.59
C PRO A 351 14.43 19.66 -19.19
N THR A 352 15.41 18.89 -19.69
CA THR A 352 16.83 19.11 -19.43
C THR A 352 17.51 19.86 -20.56
N ALA A 353 18.62 20.55 -20.28
CA ALA A 353 19.33 21.36 -21.26
C ALA A 353 19.91 20.58 -22.45
N ASP A 354 20.13 19.28 -22.30
CA ASP A 354 20.59 18.34 -23.35
C ASP A 354 19.43 17.76 -24.16
N GLY A 355 18.19 18.23 -23.91
CA GLY A 355 16.98 17.83 -24.61
C GLY A 355 16.39 16.51 -24.11
N GLY A 356 16.77 16.06 -22.92
CA GLY A 356 16.15 14.95 -22.18
C GLY A 356 15.00 15.42 -21.27
N LEU A 357 14.55 14.52 -20.39
CA LEU A 357 13.51 14.78 -19.40
C LEU A 357 13.92 14.25 -18.03
N TYR A 358 13.80 15.10 -17.01
CA TYR A 358 13.96 14.71 -15.61
C TYR A 358 12.59 14.63 -14.95
N VAL A 359 12.24 13.46 -14.41
CA VAL A 359 10.90 13.18 -13.84
C VAL A 359 11.04 12.83 -12.37
N TYR A 360 10.34 13.56 -11.52
CA TYR A 360 10.16 13.25 -10.12
C TYR A 360 8.90 12.41 -9.96
N SER A 361 9.05 11.19 -9.44
CA SER A 361 7.97 10.21 -9.30
C SER A 361 7.81 9.72 -7.86
N GLY A 362 6.56 9.53 -7.45
CA GLY A 362 6.16 8.81 -6.23
C GLY A 362 5.72 7.36 -6.50
N GLY A 363 6.06 6.79 -7.67
CA GLY A 363 5.77 5.40 -8.03
C GLY A 363 6.53 4.38 -7.17
N GLN A 364 6.18 3.10 -7.27
CA GLN A 364 6.85 2.01 -6.55
C GLN A 364 8.02 1.38 -7.33
N GLY A 365 8.34 1.87 -8.54
CA GLY A 365 9.44 1.37 -9.36
C GLY A 365 9.94 2.39 -10.36
N VAL A 366 10.91 3.23 -9.98
CA VAL A 366 11.38 4.35 -10.82
C VAL A 366 12.00 3.91 -12.14
N TRP A 367 12.59 2.71 -12.23
CA TRP A 367 13.08 2.16 -13.52
C TRP A 367 11.94 1.73 -14.43
N ASP A 368 10.87 1.16 -13.88
CA ASP A 368 9.68 0.82 -14.66
C ASP A 368 8.96 2.08 -15.14
N ASP A 369 8.87 3.12 -14.29
CA ASP A 369 8.37 4.44 -14.69
C ASP A 369 9.20 5.01 -15.84
N ARG A 370 10.54 5.03 -15.73
CA ARG A 370 11.45 5.48 -16.80
C ARG A 370 11.20 4.74 -18.12
N ASN A 371 11.17 3.41 -18.06
CA ASN A 371 11.04 2.58 -19.25
C ASN A 371 9.69 2.79 -19.95
N GLN A 372 8.61 2.90 -19.18
CA GLN A 372 7.27 3.15 -19.73
C GLN A 372 7.15 4.58 -20.26
N ILE A 373 7.66 5.60 -19.56
CA ILE A 373 7.70 6.99 -20.04
C ILE A 373 8.47 7.07 -21.36
N ALA A 374 9.68 6.54 -21.43
CA ALA A 374 10.48 6.52 -22.65
C ALA A 374 9.75 5.85 -23.82
N SER A 375 9.05 4.73 -23.53
CA SER A 375 8.23 4.03 -24.53
C SER A 375 7.06 4.87 -25.06
N VAL A 376 6.37 5.63 -24.19
CA VAL A 376 5.27 6.53 -24.56
C VAL A 376 5.79 7.73 -25.36
N LEU A 377 6.93 8.27 -24.98
CA LEU A 377 7.59 9.38 -25.70
C LEU A 377 8.26 8.91 -27.02
N GLY A 378 8.44 7.62 -27.23
CA GLY A 378 9.13 7.06 -28.40
C GLY A 378 10.61 7.40 -28.45
N VAL A 379 11.26 7.48 -27.28
CA VAL A 379 12.68 7.82 -27.12
C VAL A 379 13.45 6.70 -26.41
N ASP A 380 14.78 6.75 -26.46
CA ASP A 380 15.64 5.85 -25.71
C ASP A 380 15.59 6.17 -24.22
N THR A 381 15.79 5.16 -23.37
CA THR A 381 15.69 5.30 -21.91
C THR A 381 16.70 6.26 -21.30
N ASP A 382 17.84 6.48 -21.95
CA ASP A 382 18.88 7.45 -21.54
C ASP A 382 18.45 8.91 -21.68
N ARG A 383 17.34 9.17 -22.40
CA ARG A 383 16.73 10.51 -22.52
C ARG A 383 15.80 10.85 -21.36
N VAL A 384 15.51 9.88 -20.49
CA VAL A 384 14.58 10.03 -19.35
C VAL A 384 15.30 9.64 -18.07
N THR A 385 15.46 10.56 -17.14
CA THR A 385 15.88 10.25 -15.77
C THR A 385 14.69 10.35 -14.85
N VAL A 386 14.50 9.32 -14.00
CA VAL A 386 13.46 9.33 -12.96
C VAL A 386 14.12 9.28 -11.60
N GLU A 387 13.70 10.18 -10.71
CA GLU A 387 14.14 10.24 -9.31
C GLU A 387 12.96 10.01 -8.38
N LEU A 388 13.19 9.19 -7.35
CA LEU A 388 12.27 9.03 -6.24
C LEU A 388 12.31 10.26 -5.33
N VAL A 389 11.16 10.87 -5.12
CA VAL A 389 10.95 11.87 -4.07
C VAL A 389 10.23 11.22 -2.89
N SER A 390 9.97 11.95 -1.80
CA SER A 390 9.15 11.45 -0.70
C SER A 390 7.81 10.92 -1.21
N ASN A 391 7.41 9.74 -0.76
CA ASN A 391 6.17 9.09 -1.15
C ASN A 391 5.26 8.94 0.08
N GLY A 392 4.09 9.54 0.03
CA GLY A 392 3.10 9.61 1.12
C GLY A 392 2.26 8.37 1.30
N GLY A 393 2.87 7.19 1.16
CA GLY A 393 2.26 5.87 1.24
C GLY A 393 1.87 5.33 -0.14
N ALA A 394 1.90 4.01 -0.29
CA ALA A 394 1.51 3.36 -1.53
C ALA A 394 0.79 2.02 -1.33
N PHE A 395 1.32 1.10 -0.52
CA PHE A 395 0.72 -0.20 -0.14
C PHE A 395 0.42 -1.15 -1.32
N GLY A 396 1.04 -0.91 -2.49
CA GLY A 396 0.79 -1.58 -3.76
C GLY A 396 0.04 -0.71 -4.78
N GLY A 397 -0.65 0.35 -4.37
CA GLY A 397 -1.50 1.17 -5.23
C GLY A 397 -0.77 2.12 -6.17
N LYS A 398 0.55 2.26 -6.04
CA LYS A 398 1.40 3.09 -6.91
C LYS A 398 2.41 2.22 -7.70
N GLU A 399 2.10 0.93 -7.92
CA GLU A 399 2.90 0.06 -8.78
C GLU A 399 2.61 0.35 -10.27
N ASP A 400 1.33 0.44 -10.62
CA ASP A 400 0.93 0.82 -11.98
C ASP A 400 1.11 2.33 -12.20
N MET A 401 1.40 2.68 -13.45
CA MET A 401 1.52 4.07 -13.86
C MET A 401 0.17 4.77 -13.83
N SER A 402 0.06 5.91 -13.14
CA SER A 402 -1.17 6.71 -13.08
C SER A 402 -1.08 7.98 -13.96
N ASN A 403 -0.35 9.01 -13.50
CA ASN A 403 -0.24 10.28 -14.19
C ASN A 403 1.17 10.59 -14.74
N GLN A 404 2.15 9.69 -14.53
CA GLN A 404 3.55 9.90 -14.90
C GLN A 404 3.72 10.10 -16.41
N ALA A 405 3.13 9.21 -17.23
CA ALA A 405 3.22 9.31 -18.69
C ALA A 405 2.54 10.58 -19.24
N HIS A 406 1.40 10.95 -18.67
CA HIS A 406 0.64 12.15 -19.07
C HIS A 406 1.44 13.42 -18.79
N THR A 407 2.04 13.50 -17.60
CA THR A 407 2.87 14.65 -17.18
C THR A 407 4.14 14.74 -18.02
N ALA A 408 4.82 13.61 -18.23
CA ALA A 408 6.01 13.53 -19.06
C ALA A 408 5.74 13.91 -20.52
N LEU A 409 4.64 13.45 -21.10
CA LEU A 409 4.20 13.83 -22.46
C LEU A 409 3.97 15.33 -22.58
N ALA A 410 3.27 15.93 -21.60
CA ALA A 410 3.00 17.35 -21.58
C ALA A 410 4.29 18.19 -21.51
N ALA A 411 5.20 17.82 -20.59
CA ALA A 411 6.48 18.52 -20.45
C ALA A 411 7.38 18.37 -21.68
N TRP A 412 7.38 17.17 -22.30
CA TRP A 412 8.13 16.88 -23.52
C TRP A 412 7.67 17.73 -24.71
N LEU A 413 6.35 17.84 -24.90
CA LEU A 413 5.79 18.55 -26.06
C LEU A 413 5.79 20.08 -25.90
N LEU A 414 5.76 20.59 -24.67
CA LEU A 414 5.76 22.02 -24.37
C LEU A 414 7.15 22.56 -24.08
N GLU A 415 8.15 21.70 -23.87
CA GLU A 415 9.51 22.08 -23.49
C GLU A 415 9.54 22.97 -22.21
N GLN A 416 8.61 22.71 -21.27
CA GLN A 416 8.46 23.43 -20.00
C GLN A 416 8.23 22.48 -18.86
N PRO A 417 8.57 22.86 -17.62
CA PRO A 417 8.21 22.06 -16.45
C PRO A 417 6.70 21.90 -16.33
N VAL A 418 6.21 20.67 -16.17
CA VAL A 418 4.78 20.37 -15.95
C VAL A 418 4.62 19.52 -14.72
N LYS A 419 3.64 19.84 -13.87
CA LYS A 419 3.21 19.05 -12.74
C LYS A 419 1.76 18.63 -12.87
N CYS A 420 1.48 17.35 -12.61
CA CYS A 420 0.12 16.83 -12.49
C CYS A 420 -0.04 16.24 -11.11
N THR A 421 -0.94 16.79 -10.30
CA THR A 421 -1.34 16.23 -9.00
C THR A 421 -2.83 15.91 -9.07
N LEU A 422 -3.19 14.63 -8.90
CA LEU A 422 -4.59 14.20 -8.93
C LEU A 422 -5.36 14.80 -7.75
N SER A 423 -6.63 15.11 -7.97
CA SER A 423 -7.56 15.29 -6.86
C SER A 423 -7.78 13.96 -6.15
N ARG A 424 -8.33 13.96 -4.96
CA ARG A 424 -8.65 12.71 -4.26
C ARG A 424 -9.66 11.85 -5.02
N GLU A 425 -10.63 12.47 -5.68
CA GLU A 425 -11.63 11.76 -6.48
C GLU A 425 -10.99 11.11 -7.71
N GLU A 426 -10.16 11.84 -8.46
CA GLU A 426 -9.40 11.29 -9.58
C GLU A 426 -8.51 10.12 -9.12
N SER A 427 -7.76 10.30 -8.03
CA SER A 427 -6.95 9.24 -7.42
C SER A 427 -7.79 7.98 -7.10
N LEU A 428 -8.96 8.14 -6.45
CA LEU A 428 -9.84 7.02 -6.14
C LEU A 428 -10.44 6.33 -7.38
N LEU A 429 -10.61 7.05 -8.49
CA LEU A 429 -11.13 6.48 -9.74
C LEU A 429 -10.04 5.76 -10.55
N MET A 430 -8.81 6.27 -10.54
CA MET A 430 -7.77 5.84 -11.49
C MET A 430 -6.95 4.65 -11.01
N HIS A 431 -6.36 4.70 -9.80
CA HIS A 431 -5.41 3.66 -9.40
C HIS A 431 -6.08 2.32 -9.04
N PRO A 432 -5.34 1.20 -9.13
CA PRO A 432 -5.89 -0.14 -8.85
C PRO A 432 -6.39 -0.31 -7.42
N LYS A 433 -7.28 -1.26 -7.22
CA LYS A 433 -7.89 -1.63 -5.94
C LYS A 433 -7.52 -3.06 -5.53
N ARG A 434 -7.86 -3.48 -4.30
CA ARG A 434 -7.77 -4.89 -3.91
C ARG A 434 -8.77 -5.72 -4.70
N HIS A 435 -8.35 -6.86 -5.21
CA HIS A 435 -9.23 -7.84 -5.85
C HIS A 435 -10.26 -8.36 -4.86
N PRO A 436 -11.58 -8.18 -5.12
CA PRO A 436 -12.59 -8.99 -4.45
C PRO A 436 -12.52 -10.41 -5.02
N ILE A 437 -12.67 -11.41 -4.14
CA ILE A 437 -12.59 -12.83 -4.52
C ILE A 437 -13.73 -13.58 -3.85
N ARG A 438 -14.48 -14.38 -4.64
CA ARG A 438 -15.41 -15.38 -4.13
C ARG A 438 -14.78 -16.75 -4.19
N MET A 439 -14.87 -17.51 -3.09
CA MET A 439 -14.08 -18.70 -2.85
C MET A 439 -14.96 -19.82 -2.29
N ALA A 440 -15.12 -20.90 -3.04
CA ALA A 440 -15.75 -22.11 -2.56
C ALA A 440 -14.69 -23.05 -1.97
N TYR A 441 -14.84 -23.44 -0.72
CA TYR A 441 -13.91 -24.28 0.02
C TYR A 441 -14.60 -25.51 0.56
N ARG A 442 -14.01 -26.70 0.29
CA ARG A 442 -14.38 -27.97 0.90
C ARG A 442 -13.13 -28.55 1.54
N ALA A 443 -13.13 -28.70 2.85
CA ALA A 443 -11.99 -29.29 3.54
C ALA A 443 -12.46 -30.31 4.59
N GLY A 444 -11.63 -31.33 4.83
CA GLY A 444 -11.91 -32.41 5.74
C GLY A 444 -10.81 -32.63 6.76
N CYS A 445 -11.19 -33.25 7.91
CA CYS A 445 -10.25 -33.77 8.88
C CYS A 445 -10.70 -35.15 9.39
N ASP A 446 -9.77 -35.88 10.04
CA ASP A 446 -10.06 -37.10 10.77
C ASP A 446 -10.76 -36.80 12.11
N ALA A 447 -11.02 -37.83 12.91
CA ALA A 447 -11.69 -37.74 14.22
C ALA A 447 -10.86 -36.95 15.24
N GLU A 448 -9.55 -36.92 15.07
CA GLU A 448 -8.59 -36.22 15.91
C GLU A 448 -8.32 -34.77 15.42
N GLY A 449 -8.92 -34.35 14.28
CA GLY A 449 -8.78 -33.00 13.73
C GLY A 449 -7.53 -32.81 12.86
N MET A 450 -6.87 -33.91 12.44
CA MET A 450 -5.81 -33.81 11.42
C MET A 450 -6.41 -33.62 10.03
N LEU A 451 -5.98 -32.59 9.30
CA LEU A 451 -6.48 -32.30 7.96
C LEU A 451 -6.21 -33.45 6.99
N THR A 452 -7.19 -33.76 6.16
CA THR A 452 -7.13 -34.87 5.20
C THR A 452 -7.09 -34.38 3.76
N GLY A 453 -7.73 -33.24 3.46
CA GLY A 453 -7.76 -32.68 2.12
C GLY A 453 -8.46 -31.34 2.02
N LEU A 454 -8.11 -30.59 0.96
CA LEU A 454 -8.71 -29.30 0.59
C LEU A 454 -9.03 -29.28 -0.91
N TRP A 455 -10.29 -29.01 -1.23
CA TRP A 455 -10.74 -28.59 -2.54
C TRP A 455 -11.11 -27.11 -2.49
N ALA A 456 -10.59 -26.30 -3.41
CA ALA A 456 -10.91 -24.87 -3.45
C ALA A 456 -11.07 -24.37 -4.91
N ARG A 457 -12.11 -23.58 -5.13
CA ARG A 457 -12.34 -22.84 -6.40
C ARG A 457 -12.53 -21.37 -6.08
N MET A 458 -11.86 -20.53 -6.84
CA MET A 458 -11.86 -19.08 -6.63
C MET A 458 -12.14 -18.33 -7.92
N ILE A 459 -12.94 -17.29 -7.84
CA ILE A 459 -13.16 -16.32 -8.91
C ILE A 459 -12.88 -14.93 -8.37
N GLY A 460 -12.03 -14.16 -9.09
CA GLY A 460 -11.65 -12.81 -8.70
C GLY A 460 -11.88 -11.79 -9.81
N ASP A 461 -12.37 -10.62 -9.45
CA ASP A 461 -12.56 -9.49 -10.36
C ASP A 461 -11.27 -8.70 -10.49
N SER A 462 -10.74 -8.57 -11.70
CA SER A 462 -9.50 -7.83 -12.02
C SER A 462 -9.77 -6.42 -12.58
N GLY A 463 -11.02 -6.07 -12.86
CA GLY A 463 -11.30 -4.91 -13.69
C GLY A 463 -10.88 -5.14 -15.15
N PRO A 464 -10.82 -4.10 -16.00
CA PRO A 464 -10.60 -4.29 -17.43
C PRO A 464 -9.16 -4.59 -17.83
N TYR A 465 -8.18 -4.09 -17.10
CA TYR A 465 -6.76 -4.20 -17.41
C TYR A 465 -6.04 -5.18 -16.51
N ALA A 466 -4.98 -5.81 -17.04
CA ALA A 466 -4.28 -6.88 -16.34
C ALA A 466 -3.60 -6.41 -15.05
N SER A 467 -2.96 -5.23 -15.05
CA SER A 467 -2.12 -4.82 -13.94
C SER A 467 -1.25 -6.01 -13.45
N VAL A 468 -1.48 -6.47 -12.22
CA VAL A 468 -0.89 -7.70 -11.68
C VAL A 468 -1.95 -8.74 -11.27
N GLY A 469 -3.18 -8.63 -11.78
CA GLY A 469 -4.34 -9.44 -11.35
C GLY A 469 -4.12 -10.95 -11.49
N MET A 470 -3.48 -11.39 -12.57
CA MET A 470 -3.11 -12.79 -12.75
C MET A 470 -2.20 -13.30 -11.62
N LYS A 471 -1.31 -12.46 -11.09
CA LYS A 471 -0.39 -12.83 -10.02
C LYS A 471 -1.06 -12.79 -8.65
N VAL A 472 -2.06 -11.93 -8.44
CA VAL A 472 -2.86 -11.93 -7.22
C VAL A 472 -3.67 -13.21 -7.09
N LEU A 473 -4.32 -13.68 -8.17
CA LEU A 473 -5.09 -14.92 -8.15
C LEU A 473 -4.17 -16.15 -8.07
N GLU A 474 -2.99 -16.14 -8.71
CA GLU A 474 -1.96 -17.15 -8.53
C GLU A 474 -1.49 -17.25 -7.06
N ARG A 475 -1.33 -16.10 -6.38
CA ARG A 475 -0.99 -16.08 -4.96
C ARG A 475 -2.14 -16.55 -4.09
N ALA A 476 -3.39 -16.19 -4.40
CA ALA A 476 -4.55 -16.72 -3.70
C ALA A 476 -4.60 -18.24 -3.79
N ALA A 477 -4.43 -18.80 -4.99
CA ALA A 477 -4.32 -20.25 -5.17
C ALA A 477 -3.17 -20.84 -4.35
N GLY A 478 -1.94 -20.34 -4.52
CA GLY A 478 -0.76 -20.86 -3.85
C GLY A 478 -0.83 -20.81 -2.31
N HIS A 479 -1.58 -19.86 -1.75
CA HIS A 479 -1.74 -19.68 -0.31
C HIS A 479 -3.07 -20.22 0.24
N ALA A 480 -3.83 -20.98 -0.56
CA ALA A 480 -5.15 -21.48 -0.19
C ALA A 480 -5.12 -22.41 1.04
N SER A 481 -4.03 -23.15 1.25
CA SER A 481 -3.83 -24.01 2.41
C SER A 481 -3.45 -23.28 3.69
N GLY A 482 -3.13 -21.96 3.61
CA GLY A 482 -2.52 -21.26 4.74
C GLY A 482 -1.21 -21.93 5.20
N PRO A 483 -0.83 -21.77 6.49
CA PRO A 483 0.36 -22.40 7.06
C PRO A 483 0.10 -23.84 7.58
N TYR A 484 -0.72 -24.62 6.87
CA TYR A 484 -1.12 -25.95 7.31
C TYR A 484 -0.62 -27.06 6.38
N GLU A 485 -0.30 -28.20 6.97
CA GLU A 485 0.03 -29.42 6.26
C GLU A 485 -1.25 -30.08 5.73
N LEU A 486 -1.28 -30.41 4.45
CA LEU A 486 -2.41 -31.05 3.76
C LEU A 486 -1.92 -32.22 2.91
N PRO A 487 -2.38 -33.45 3.17
CA PRO A 487 -2.00 -34.64 2.37
C PRO A 487 -2.51 -34.56 0.93
N THR A 488 -3.73 -34.05 0.74
CA THR A 488 -4.35 -33.93 -0.60
C THR A 488 -4.91 -32.53 -0.79
N ILE A 489 -4.81 -32.03 -2.03
CA ILE A 489 -5.26 -30.67 -2.35
C ILE A 489 -5.60 -30.55 -3.85
N ASP A 490 -6.65 -29.79 -4.16
CA ASP A 490 -7.06 -29.43 -5.52
C ASP A 490 -7.57 -28.00 -5.51
N VAL A 491 -6.82 -27.09 -6.13
CA VAL A 491 -7.11 -25.64 -6.13
C VAL A 491 -7.11 -25.09 -7.54
N GLU A 492 -8.10 -24.25 -7.83
CA GLU A 492 -8.19 -23.43 -9.03
C GLU A 492 -8.60 -22.00 -8.66
N ALA A 493 -7.94 -21.02 -9.27
CA ALA A 493 -8.28 -19.60 -9.15
C ALA A 493 -8.32 -18.94 -10.51
N THR A 494 -9.45 -18.32 -10.86
CA THR A 494 -9.71 -17.64 -12.12
C THR A 494 -9.77 -16.13 -11.91
N ALA A 495 -8.93 -15.38 -12.62
CA ALA A 495 -8.99 -13.93 -12.72
C ALA A 495 -9.90 -13.55 -13.90
N VAL A 496 -10.89 -12.69 -13.66
CA VAL A 496 -11.90 -12.30 -14.64
C VAL A 496 -11.83 -10.81 -14.90
N ARG A 497 -11.89 -10.42 -16.18
CA ARG A 497 -12.01 -9.04 -16.61
C ARG A 497 -13.46 -8.56 -16.49
N THR A 498 -13.61 -7.34 -15.95
CA THR A 498 -14.89 -6.63 -15.82
C THR A 498 -14.70 -5.16 -16.18
N ASN A 499 -15.79 -4.38 -16.19
CA ASN A 499 -15.73 -2.92 -16.30
C ASN A 499 -15.64 -2.21 -14.93
N SER A 500 -15.52 -2.97 -13.84
CA SER A 500 -15.31 -2.44 -12.49
C SER A 500 -13.98 -1.70 -12.39
N PRO A 501 -13.75 -0.90 -11.33
CA PRO A 501 -12.44 -0.30 -11.10
C PRO A 501 -11.32 -1.33 -11.18
N VAL A 502 -10.23 -1.00 -11.87
CA VAL A 502 -9.06 -1.88 -12.03
C VAL A 502 -8.62 -2.41 -10.68
N CYS A 503 -8.26 -3.69 -10.61
CA CYS A 503 -7.67 -4.30 -9.44
C CYS A 503 -6.20 -4.63 -9.70
N GLY A 504 -5.34 -4.39 -8.69
CA GLY A 504 -3.90 -4.61 -8.80
C GLY A 504 -3.28 -5.01 -7.47
N ALA A 505 -2.02 -4.66 -7.27
CA ALA A 505 -1.32 -4.95 -6.04
C ALA A 505 -1.95 -4.21 -4.85
N PHE A 506 -2.14 -4.94 -3.77
CA PHE A 506 -2.47 -4.37 -2.46
C PHE A 506 -1.91 -5.28 -1.38
N ARG A 507 -1.31 -4.71 -0.32
CA ARG A 507 -0.71 -5.37 0.84
C ARG A 507 -1.42 -6.66 1.22
N GLY A 508 -0.72 -7.82 1.22
CA GLY A 508 -1.29 -9.18 1.39
C GLY A 508 -1.50 -9.96 0.10
N PHE A 509 -1.79 -9.30 -1.04
CA PHE A 509 -1.66 -9.78 -2.43
C PHE A 509 -2.23 -11.19 -2.67
N GLY A 510 -3.51 -11.42 -2.41
CA GLY A 510 -4.19 -12.71 -2.60
C GLY A 510 -4.12 -13.64 -1.38
N ALA A 511 -3.02 -13.63 -0.63
CA ALA A 511 -2.85 -14.51 0.52
C ALA A 511 -3.86 -14.22 1.65
N ASN A 512 -4.13 -12.95 1.96
CA ASN A 512 -5.09 -12.58 2.99
C ASN A 512 -6.54 -12.93 2.63
N GLN A 513 -6.91 -12.88 1.34
CA GLN A 513 -8.23 -13.33 0.88
C GLN A 513 -8.40 -14.83 1.07
N ALA A 514 -7.46 -15.63 0.53
CA ALA A 514 -7.51 -17.08 0.61
C ALA A 514 -7.42 -17.60 2.06
N GLN A 515 -6.58 -16.96 2.89
CA GLN A 515 -6.42 -17.40 4.28
C GLN A 515 -7.59 -16.95 5.17
N PHE A 516 -8.36 -15.92 4.82
CA PHE A 516 -9.65 -15.68 5.47
C PHE A 516 -10.58 -16.89 5.34
N ALA A 517 -10.67 -17.48 4.15
CA ALA A 517 -11.47 -18.69 3.92
C ALA A 517 -10.90 -19.90 4.68
N MET A 518 -9.58 -20.12 4.60
CA MET A 518 -8.96 -21.26 5.29
C MET A 518 -9.09 -21.17 6.81
N GLU A 519 -8.90 -19.99 7.40
CA GLU A 519 -9.07 -19.79 8.85
C GLU A 519 -10.53 -20.01 9.29
N GLY A 520 -11.51 -19.55 8.47
CA GLY A 520 -12.92 -19.85 8.68
C GLY A 520 -13.26 -21.34 8.61
N VAL A 521 -12.58 -22.09 7.75
CA VAL A 521 -12.68 -23.57 7.70
C VAL A 521 -12.08 -24.20 8.95
N MET A 522 -10.89 -23.75 9.39
CA MET A 522 -10.23 -24.29 10.57
C MET A 522 -11.10 -24.16 11.83
N ASP A 523 -11.74 -23.01 12.04
CA ASP A 523 -12.61 -22.79 13.21
C ASP A 523 -13.85 -23.69 13.17
N ARG A 524 -14.49 -23.86 12.00
CA ARG A 524 -15.62 -24.77 11.83
C ARG A 524 -15.26 -26.24 12.04
N LEU A 525 -14.05 -26.66 11.60
CA LEU A 525 -13.53 -28.01 11.88
C LEU A 525 -13.25 -28.19 13.37
N ALA A 526 -12.65 -27.18 14.04
CA ALA A 526 -12.40 -27.22 15.49
C ALA A 526 -13.70 -27.44 16.27
N GLU A 527 -14.78 -26.72 15.91
CA GLU A 527 -16.09 -26.88 16.54
C GLU A 527 -16.66 -28.29 16.31
N LYS A 528 -16.59 -28.83 15.07
CA LYS A 528 -17.07 -30.20 14.74
C LYS A 528 -16.30 -31.28 15.50
N VAL A 529 -15.00 -31.12 15.70
CA VAL A 529 -14.14 -32.03 16.47
C VAL A 529 -14.33 -31.83 17.98
N GLY A 530 -14.76 -30.63 18.42
CA GLY A 530 -14.92 -30.28 19.83
C GLY A 530 -13.62 -29.91 20.54
N ILE A 531 -12.69 -29.27 19.82
CA ILE A 531 -11.41 -28.78 20.33
C ILE A 531 -11.31 -27.27 20.15
N SER A 532 -10.33 -26.62 20.79
CA SER A 532 -10.13 -25.20 20.67
C SER A 532 -9.56 -24.79 19.30
N GLY A 533 -9.77 -23.50 18.91
CA GLY A 533 -9.14 -22.92 17.72
C GLY A 533 -7.62 -22.96 17.75
N TRP A 534 -7.01 -22.88 18.94
CA TRP A 534 -5.56 -23.06 19.10
C TRP A 534 -5.14 -24.50 18.85
N GLU A 535 -5.87 -25.46 19.39
CA GLU A 535 -5.54 -26.88 19.30
C GLU A 535 -5.60 -27.42 17.86
N ILE A 536 -6.64 -27.07 17.08
CA ILE A 536 -6.75 -27.50 15.68
C ILE A 536 -5.57 -26.95 14.86
N ARG A 537 -5.16 -25.70 15.10
CA ARG A 537 -4.01 -25.08 14.42
C ARG A 537 -2.70 -25.74 14.86
N SER A 538 -2.55 -26.02 16.14
CA SER A 538 -1.35 -26.67 16.71
C SER A 538 -1.11 -28.07 16.13
N ARG A 539 -2.17 -28.82 15.83
CA ARG A 539 -2.09 -30.17 15.23
C ARG A 539 -1.68 -30.14 13.76
N ASN A 540 -2.02 -29.08 13.05
CA ASN A 540 -1.92 -29.01 11.60
C ASN A 540 -0.88 -28.02 11.08
N VAL A 541 -0.26 -27.19 11.95
CA VAL A 541 0.74 -26.21 11.52
C VAL A 541 1.93 -26.91 10.86
N ILE A 542 2.39 -26.34 9.73
CA ILE A 542 3.54 -26.86 8.98
C ILE A 542 4.80 -27.00 9.86
N THR A 543 5.57 -28.03 9.58
CA THR A 543 6.85 -28.32 10.24
C THR A 543 7.92 -28.58 9.19
N PRO A 544 9.23 -28.52 9.54
CA PRO A 544 10.29 -28.87 8.59
C PRO A 544 10.10 -30.25 8.00
N GLY A 545 10.18 -30.33 6.67
CA GLY A 545 9.91 -31.55 5.92
C GLY A 545 8.45 -31.74 5.50
N ALA A 546 7.49 -30.96 6.04
CA ALA A 546 6.11 -30.94 5.57
C ALA A 546 6.02 -30.40 4.13
N VAL A 547 5.04 -30.89 3.38
CA VAL A 547 4.78 -30.41 2.01
C VAL A 547 3.71 -29.33 2.05
N TRP A 548 4.09 -28.09 1.80
CA TRP A 548 3.17 -26.96 1.69
C TRP A 548 2.36 -27.02 0.38
N GLY A 549 1.13 -26.53 0.39
CA GLY A 549 0.12 -26.55 -0.66
C GLY A 549 0.59 -26.84 -2.08
N PRO A 550 1.33 -25.90 -2.74
CA PRO A 550 1.82 -26.08 -4.10
C PRO A 550 2.88 -27.18 -4.33
N GLY A 551 3.33 -27.87 -3.27
CA GLY A 551 4.28 -28.98 -3.38
C GLY A 551 5.68 -28.68 -2.84
N GLN A 552 5.92 -27.50 -2.26
CA GLN A 552 7.21 -27.15 -1.66
C GLN A 552 7.43 -27.88 -0.33
N VAL A 553 8.58 -28.56 -0.22
CA VAL A 553 9.04 -29.12 1.06
C VAL A 553 9.60 -27.96 1.90
N MET A 554 9.05 -27.81 3.11
CA MET A 554 9.39 -26.69 3.98
C MET A 554 10.72 -26.91 4.71
N ASP A 555 11.52 -25.87 4.78
CA ASP A 555 12.80 -25.81 5.51
C ASP A 555 12.60 -25.38 6.99
N ASP A 556 13.70 -25.23 7.74
CA ASP A 556 13.68 -24.83 9.15
C ASP A 556 13.11 -23.42 9.38
N GLY A 557 13.05 -22.58 8.36
CA GLY A 557 12.42 -21.24 8.40
C GLY A 557 10.93 -21.33 8.77
N CYS A 558 10.25 -22.46 8.47
CA CYS A 558 8.83 -22.65 8.81
C CYS A 558 8.55 -22.83 10.31
N LEU A 559 9.56 -23.07 11.14
CA LEU A 559 9.43 -23.08 12.60
C LEU A 559 8.86 -21.78 13.15
N GLY A 560 8.96 -20.67 12.40
CA GLY A 560 8.32 -19.39 12.71
C GLY A 560 6.81 -19.48 12.86
N ALA A 561 6.11 -20.32 12.08
CA ALA A 561 4.67 -20.53 12.19
C ALA A 561 4.30 -21.10 13.58
N ARG A 562 5.02 -22.12 13.99
CA ARG A 562 4.84 -22.75 15.32
C ARG A 562 5.22 -21.79 16.44
N ALA A 563 6.32 -21.07 16.32
CA ALA A 563 6.78 -20.12 17.33
C ALA A 563 5.78 -18.97 17.55
N CYS A 564 5.21 -18.40 16.48
CA CYS A 564 4.14 -17.40 16.58
C CYS A 564 2.89 -17.95 17.27
N LEU A 565 2.47 -19.19 16.93
CA LEU A 565 1.30 -19.83 17.51
C LEU A 565 1.49 -20.11 19.01
N ASP A 566 2.69 -20.56 19.41
CA ASP A 566 3.01 -20.85 20.80
C ASP A 566 3.14 -19.58 21.65
N ASP A 567 3.64 -18.48 21.07
CA ASP A 567 3.79 -17.21 21.78
C ASP A 567 2.44 -16.60 22.23
N VAL A 568 1.40 -16.74 21.41
CA VAL A 568 0.07 -16.22 21.75
C VAL A 568 -0.72 -17.13 22.68
N LYS A 569 -0.24 -18.37 22.96
CA LYS A 569 -1.00 -19.40 23.67
C LYS A 569 -1.42 -18.99 25.08
N GLU A 570 -0.51 -18.47 25.89
CA GLU A 570 -0.82 -18.07 27.26
C GLU A 570 -1.93 -17.00 27.29
N ALA A 571 -1.80 -15.96 26.45
CA ALA A 571 -2.79 -14.91 26.34
C ALA A 571 -4.15 -15.43 25.83
N TYR A 572 -4.13 -16.41 24.93
CA TYR A 572 -5.35 -17.07 24.43
C TYR A 572 -6.04 -17.89 25.52
N ASP A 573 -5.28 -18.71 26.25
CA ASP A 573 -5.82 -19.54 27.35
C ASP A 573 -6.41 -18.65 28.47
N ASP A 574 -5.74 -17.56 28.82
CA ASP A 574 -6.19 -16.59 29.84
C ASP A 574 -7.50 -15.92 29.40
N ALA A 575 -7.61 -15.50 28.12
CA ALA A 575 -8.84 -14.89 27.61
C ALA A 575 -10.01 -15.89 27.61
N VAL A 576 -9.79 -17.14 27.18
CA VAL A 576 -10.79 -18.21 27.22
C VAL A 576 -11.21 -18.52 28.68
N ALA A 577 -10.24 -18.67 29.60
CA ALA A 577 -10.52 -18.91 31.03
C ALA A 577 -11.27 -17.74 31.69
N GLY A 578 -11.01 -16.51 31.22
CA GLY A 578 -11.72 -15.29 31.62
C GLY A 578 -13.14 -15.16 31.02
N GLY A 579 -13.55 -16.08 30.13
CA GLY A 579 -14.84 -16.04 29.45
C GLY A 579 -14.97 -14.89 28.44
N LEU A 580 -13.85 -14.37 27.91
CA LEU A 580 -13.84 -13.33 26.90
C LEU A 580 -14.07 -13.92 25.51
N PRO A 581 -14.80 -13.25 24.62
CA PRO A 581 -14.89 -13.64 23.22
C PRO A 581 -13.51 -13.46 22.56
N VAL A 582 -12.88 -14.54 22.15
CA VAL A 582 -11.53 -14.54 21.58
C VAL A 582 -11.50 -15.35 20.30
N GLY A 583 -10.83 -14.81 19.29
CA GLY A 583 -10.52 -15.47 18.04
C GLY A 583 -9.03 -15.51 17.75
N LEU A 584 -8.60 -16.52 17.01
CA LEU A 584 -7.22 -16.74 16.62
C LEU A 584 -7.13 -16.95 15.11
N GLY A 585 -6.17 -16.27 14.48
CA GLY A 585 -5.82 -16.49 13.08
C GLY A 585 -4.33 -16.77 12.94
N LEU A 586 -3.98 -17.72 12.08
CA LEU A 586 -2.60 -18.03 11.72
C LEU A 586 -2.37 -17.65 10.25
N GLY A 587 -1.21 -17.07 9.94
CA GLY A 587 -0.92 -16.59 8.60
C GLY A 587 0.45 -16.99 8.07
N LEU A 588 0.52 -17.17 6.75
CA LEU A 588 1.73 -17.39 5.99
C LEU A 588 1.75 -16.46 4.78
N LYS A 589 2.88 -15.81 4.52
CA LYS A 589 3.06 -14.97 3.33
C LYS A 589 4.47 -15.07 2.81
N ASN A 590 4.62 -15.33 1.52
CA ASN A 590 5.93 -15.29 0.86
C ASN A 590 6.56 -13.92 0.91
N SER A 591 7.88 -13.86 1.02
CA SER A 591 8.73 -12.71 0.68
C SER A 591 9.40 -12.98 -0.66
N GLY A 592 9.48 -11.95 -1.52
CA GLY A 592 9.95 -12.13 -2.89
C GLY A 592 8.85 -12.51 -3.88
N LEU A 593 9.18 -12.46 -5.16
CA LEU A 593 8.27 -12.85 -6.24
C LEU A 593 8.11 -14.37 -6.34
N GLY A 594 9.21 -15.11 -6.28
CA GLY A 594 9.20 -16.57 -6.37
C GLY A 594 8.52 -17.11 -7.62
N ASN A 595 8.03 -18.35 -7.56
CA ASN A 595 7.28 -19.00 -8.64
C ASN A 595 8.00 -18.92 -10.02
N GLY A 596 9.33 -19.19 -10.01
CA GLY A 596 10.17 -19.20 -11.20
C GLY A 596 10.66 -17.81 -11.66
N PHE A 597 10.29 -16.73 -11.00
CA PHE A 597 10.86 -15.41 -11.31
C PHE A 597 12.30 -15.30 -10.85
N LYS A 598 13.16 -14.78 -11.73
CA LYS A 598 14.55 -14.44 -11.40
C LYS A 598 14.58 -13.02 -10.84
N GLU A 599 14.90 -12.91 -9.57
CA GLU A 599 15.01 -11.64 -8.87
C GLU A 599 16.48 -11.26 -8.73
N ILE A 600 16.81 -10.06 -9.17
CA ILE A 600 18.18 -9.52 -9.10
C ILE A 600 18.09 -8.10 -8.57
N ALA A 601 18.72 -7.84 -7.43
CA ALA A 601 18.87 -6.49 -6.88
C ALA A 601 20.33 -6.05 -6.98
N ARG A 602 20.55 -4.79 -7.33
CA ARG A 602 21.86 -4.17 -7.38
C ARG A 602 21.91 -2.96 -6.47
N ALA A 603 23.11 -2.66 -5.99
CA ALA A 603 23.41 -1.46 -5.24
C ALA A 603 24.80 -0.93 -5.59
N VAL A 604 25.03 0.36 -5.37
CA VAL A 604 26.34 1.00 -5.50
C VAL A 604 26.68 1.67 -4.17
N VAL A 605 27.90 1.46 -3.69
CA VAL A 605 28.47 2.20 -2.57
C VAL A 605 29.61 3.05 -3.09
N HIS A 606 29.53 4.38 -2.88
CA HIS A 606 30.52 5.33 -3.37
C HIS A 606 31.11 6.14 -2.22
N PHE A 607 32.44 6.07 -2.06
CA PHE A 607 33.18 6.86 -1.08
C PHE A 607 33.58 8.20 -1.70
N ARG A 608 32.89 9.26 -1.29
CA ARG A 608 33.04 10.60 -1.85
C ARG A 608 34.29 11.31 -1.32
N ASP A 609 34.79 12.30 -2.08
CA ASP A 609 35.95 13.12 -1.70
C ASP A 609 35.73 13.96 -0.44
N ASP A 610 34.48 14.28 -0.09
CA ASP A 610 34.08 15.01 1.13
C ASP A 610 33.98 14.13 2.38
N GLY A 611 34.30 12.83 2.26
CA GLY A 611 34.28 11.85 3.34
C GLY A 611 32.89 11.24 3.62
N ARG A 612 31.87 11.60 2.86
CA ARG A 612 30.54 10.97 2.91
C ARG A 612 30.51 9.69 2.08
N ILE A 613 29.56 8.83 2.38
CA ILE A 613 29.34 7.56 1.68
C ILE A 613 27.95 7.61 1.05
N GLU A 614 27.92 7.48 -0.25
CA GLU A 614 26.68 7.43 -1.02
C GLU A 614 26.30 5.99 -1.28
N VAL A 615 25.06 5.61 -0.89
CA VAL A 615 24.47 4.30 -1.17
C VAL A 615 23.32 4.49 -2.16
N ARG A 616 23.49 3.94 -3.36
CA ARG A 616 22.44 3.90 -4.39
C ARG A 616 21.82 2.51 -4.44
N HIS A 617 20.49 2.46 -4.46
CA HIS A 617 19.74 1.23 -4.59
C HIS A 617 18.44 1.45 -5.40
N CYS A 618 17.69 0.37 -5.68
CA CYS A 618 16.53 0.42 -6.55
C CYS A 618 15.17 0.40 -5.83
N TRP A 619 15.14 0.37 -4.50
CA TRP A 619 13.91 0.19 -3.73
C TRP A 619 13.26 1.51 -3.36
N THR A 620 11.97 1.66 -3.64
CA THR A 620 11.21 2.85 -3.29
C THR A 620 10.96 2.94 -1.78
N GLU A 621 11.28 4.09 -1.17
CA GLU A 621 10.87 4.46 0.18
C GLU A 621 9.46 5.07 0.11
N MET A 622 8.46 4.37 0.64
CA MET A 622 7.07 4.82 0.71
C MET A 622 6.58 4.98 2.16
N GLY A 623 7.53 5.03 3.09
CA GLY A 623 7.32 5.13 4.53
C GLY A 623 7.77 3.91 5.33
N GLN A 624 7.98 2.76 4.71
CA GLN A 624 8.32 1.50 5.37
C GLN A 624 9.74 1.44 5.97
N GLY A 625 10.64 2.35 5.59
CA GLY A 625 11.96 2.47 6.20
C GLY A 625 13.08 1.76 5.45
N ILE A 626 12.96 1.49 4.15
CA ILE A 626 14.02 0.83 3.37
C ILE A 626 15.32 1.67 3.35
N HIS A 627 15.24 3.00 3.32
CA HIS A 627 16.44 3.85 3.44
C HIS A 627 17.17 3.64 4.78
N THR A 628 16.41 3.45 5.87
CA THR A 628 17.01 3.13 7.18
C THR A 628 17.65 1.75 7.17
N VAL A 629 17.00 0.76 6.55
CA VAL A 629 17.55 -0.60 6.40
C VAL A 629 18.91 -0.58 5.69
N VAL A 630 19.02 0.10 4.55
CA VAL A 630 20.27 0.11 3.78
C VAL A 630 21.39 0.88 4.50
N VAL A 631 21.05 1.93 5.27
CA VAL A 631 22.01 2.61 6.15
C VAL A 631 22.50 1.65 7.25
N GLN A 632 21.58 0.91 7.92
CA GLN A 632 21.97 -0.04 8.96
C GLN A 632 22.87 -1.17 8.43
N VAL A 633 22.61 -1.64 7.21
CA VAL A 633 23.46 -2.64 6.55
C VAL A 633 24.83 -2.06 6.24
N ALA A 634 24.92 -0.84 5.70
CA ALA A 634 26.18 -0.18 5.43
C ALA A 634 26.99 0.04 6.73
N VAL A 635 26.33 0.44 7.82
CA VAL A 635 26.97 0.59 9.15
C VAL A 635 27.46 -0.76 9.69
N GLU A 636 26.67 -1.83 9.55
CA GLU A 636 27.05 -3.18 9.98
C GLU A 636 28.29 -3.69 9.27
N GLU A 637 28.37 -3.52 7.95
CA GLU A 637 29.47 -4.05 7.14
C GLU A 637 30.73 -3.14 7.21
N LEU A 638 30.57 -1.82 7.17
CA LEU A 638 31.69 -0.87 7.06
C LEU A 638 32.19 -0.36 8.41
N GLY A 639 31.38 -0.45 9.49
CA GLY A 639 31.72 0.11 10.80
C GLY A 639 31.78 1.64 10.82
N VAL A 640 30.99 2.33 10.00
CA VAL A 640 31.00 3.79 9.83
C VAL A 640 29.92 4.47 10.66
N ASP A 641 30.07 5.80 10.85
CA ASP A 641 29.01 6.62 11.43
C ASP A 641 27.80 6.67 10.47
N PRO A 642 26.58 6.33 10.91
CA PRO A 642 25.37 6.37 10.08
C PRO A 642 25.07 7.75 9.49
N ASP A 643 25.51 8.83 10.13
CA ASP A 643 25.28 10.20 9.64
C ASP A 643 26.16 10.56 8.43
N LEU A 644 27.17 9.76 8.13
CA LEU A 644 27.98 9.88 6.92
C LEU A 644 27.34 9.22 5.69
N VAL A 645 26.28 8.45 5.85
CA VAL A 645 25.67 7.68 4.77
C VAL A 645 24.48 8.43 4.15
N ASP A 646 24.61 8.77 2.87
CA ASP A 646 23.55 9.35 2.03
C ASP A 646 22.89 8.25 1.20
N VAL A 647 21.56 8.27 1.07
CA VAL A 647 20.81 7.30 0.27
C VAL A 647 20.18 7.99 -0.92
N ILE A 648 20.35 7.40 -2.12
CA ILE A 648 19.82 7.93 -3.37
C ILE A 648 19.10 6.84 -4.16
N VAL A 649 17.93 7.17 -4.71
CA VAL A 649 17.17 6.30 -5.61
C VAL A 649 16.81 7.08 -6.87
N ASP A 650 17.60 6.90 -7.91
CA ASP A 650 17.37 7.47 -9.23
C ASP A 650 17.82 6.50 -10.35
N THR A 651 17.45 6.81 -11.57
CA THR A 651 17.78 5.97 -12.72
C THR A 651 19.09 6.39 -13.45
N THR A 652 19.96 7.14 -12.79
CA THR A 652 21.29 7.51 -13.34
C THR A 652 22.27 6.33 -13.38
N ARG A 653 21.94 5.24 -12.66
CA ARG A 653 22.64 3.96 -12.73
C ARG A 653 21.62 2.86 -13.06
N GLU A 654 22.06 1.79 -13.73
CA GLU A 654 21.17 0.67 -14.10
C GLU A 654 21.06 -0.35 -12.96
N LEU A 655 20.29 -0.02 -11.92
CA LEU A 655 20.11 -0.83 -10.71
C LEU A 655 18.74 -1.52 -10.65
N GLY A 656 17.87 -1.31 -11.64
CA GLY A 656 16.46 -1.71 -11.59
C GLY A 656 16.24 -3.19 -11.29
N ALA A 657 15.31 -3.47 -10.36
CA ALA A 657 14.87 -4.82 -9.97
C ALA A 657 13.34 -4.97 -10.05
N GLY A 658 12.67 -4.09 -10.81
CA GLY A 658 11.21 -4.00 -10.88
C GLY A 658 10.61 -3.26 -9.69
N GLN A 659 9.30 -3.47 -9.46
CA GLN A 659 8.54 -2.79 -8.43
C GLN A 659 8.97 -3.15 -7.00
N THR A 660 8.85 -2.22 -6.06
CA THR A 660 8.97 -2.47 -4.62
C THR A 660 7.68 -3.12 -4.13
N THR A 661 7.63 -4.43 -4.22
CA THR A 661 6.46 -5.29 -3.97
C THR A 661 6.89 -6.61 -3.32
N GLY A 662 5.95 -7.45 -2.89
CA GLY A 662 6.21 -8.81 -2.40
C GLY A 662 7.05 -8.85 -1.13
N SER A 663 7.06 -7.81 -0.31
CA SER A 663 7.82 -7.72 0.97
C SER A 663 9.32 -8.02 0.82
N ARG A 664 9.90 -7.75 -0.36
CA ARG A 664 11.29 -8.14 -0.72
C ARG A 664 12.33 -7.03 -0.55
N GLY A 665 11.90 -5.78 -0.31
CA GLY A 665 12.81 -4.64 -0.26
C GLY A 665 13.94 -4.82 0.76
N THR A 666 13.61 -5.24 1.99
CA THR A 666 14.61 -5.50 3.05
C THR A 666 15.54 -6.64 2.68
N LEU A 667 14.98 -7.79 2.25
CA LEU A 667 15.75 -8.98 1.87
C LEU A 667 16.75 -8.69 0.75
N MET A 668 16.24 -8.18 -0.36
CA MET A 668 17.01 -7.95 -1.57
C MET A 668 17.93 -6.73 -1.43
N GLY A 669 17.45 -5.67 -0.77
CA GLY A 669 18.22 -4.45 -0.52
C GLY A 669 19.38 -4.68 0.45
N ALA A 670 19.13 -5.41 1.54
CA ALA A 670 20.19 -5.79 2.48
C ALA A 670 21.27 -6.64 1.78
N GLY A 671 20.86 -7.62 0.97
CA GLY A 671 21.80 -8.49 0.25
C GLY A 671 22.70 -7.72 -0.72
N SER A 672 22.11 -6.85 -1.56
CA SER A 672 22.87 -6.11 -2.57
C SER A 672 23.80 -5.04 -1.95
N VAL A 673 23.35 -4.33 -0.91
CA VAL A 673 24.18 -3.33 -0.21
C VAL A 673 25.31 -4.01 0.57
N ALA A 674 25.05 -5.14 1.24
CA ALA A 674 26.07 -5.90 1.92
C ALA A 674 27.18 -6.38 0.96
N ASP A 675 26.78 -6.87 -0.22
CA ASP A 675 27.73 -7.31 -1.25
C ASP A 675 28.59 -6.13 -1.74
N ALA A 676 27.98 -4.98 -2.05
CA ALA A 676 28.72 -3.76 -2.43
C ALA A 676 29.74 -3.32 -1.36
N CYS A 677 29.32 -3.34 -0.08
CA CYS A 677 30.19 -3.00 1.03
C CYS A 677 31.38 -3.98 1.15
N ARG A 678 31.14 -5.29 0.99
CA ARG A 678 32.20 -6.32 1.03
C ARG A 678 33.18 -6.18 -0.13
N VAL A 679 32.71 -5.86 -1.33
CA VAL A 679 33.56 -5.51 -2.48
C VAL A 679 34.44 -4.30 -2.15
N ALA A 680 33.85 -3.25 -1.56
CA ALA A 680 34.58 -2.06 -1.14
C ALA A 680 35.67 -2.36 -0.08
N ILE A 681 35.33 -3.15 0.94
CA ILE A 681 36.27 -3.58 1.99
C ILE A 681 37.47 -4.33 1.38
N ALA A 682 37.18 -5.26 0.46
CA ALA A 682 38.22 -6.05 -0.22
C ALA A 682 39.18 -5.19 -1.04
N ASP A 683 38.73 -4.03 -1.54
CA ASP A 683 39.56 -3.05 -2.30
C ASP A 683 40.12 -1.90 -1.40
N GLY A 684 39.84 -1.90 -0.09
CA GLY A 684 40.31 -0.92 0.87
C GLY A 684 39.53 0.39 0.90
N CYS A 685 38.27 0.40 0.51
CA CYS A 685 37.33 1.53 0.60
C CYS A 685 37.91 2.84 0.03
N ARG A 686 38.40 2.80 -1.19
CA ARG A 686 39.08 3.94 -1.82
C ARG A 686 38.12 5.09 -2.14
N THR A 687 38.52 6.30 -1.75
CA THR A 687 37.80 7.54 -2.09
C THR A 687 37.71 7.75 -3.61
N GLY A 688 36.60 8.26 -4.09
CA GLY A 688 36.31 8.49 -5.49
C GLY A 688 35.96 7.23 -6.32
N VAL A 689 35.83 6.06 -5.64
CA VAL A 689 35.52 4.78 -6.30
C VAL A 689 34.09 4.36 -5.99
N GLU A 690 33.38 3.93 -7.03
CA GLU A 690 32.07 3.27 -6.92
C GLU A 690 32.25 1.76 -6.84
N TYR A 691 31.55 1.08 -5.91
CA TYR A 691 31.58 -0.35 -5.71
C TYR A 691 30.18 -0.91 -5.92
N GLU A 692 30.04 -1.79 -6.91
CA GLU A 692 28.78 -2.45 -7.23
C GLU A 692 28.62 -3.75 -6.44
N GLY A 693 27.42 -4.02 -5.97
CA GLY A 693 27.02 -5.26 -5.34
C GLY A 693 25.72 -5.79 -5.91
N GLU A 694 25.56 -7.11 -5.85
CA GLU A 694 24.39 -7.79 -6.40
C GLU A 694 23.91 -8.89 -5.45
N TYR A 695 22.59 -9.03 -5.32
CA TYR A 695 21.96 -10.16 -4.66
C TYR A 695 20.90 -10.78 -5.58
N ARG A 696 20.90 -12.12 -5.67
CA ARG A 696 20.03 -12.89 -6.57
C ARG A 696 19.19 -13.89 -5.81
N VAL A 697 17.94 -14.07 -6.27
CA VAL A 697 17.09 -15.23 -5.99
C VAL A 697 16.62 -15.75 -7.36
N ASP A 698 17.34 -16.72 -7.92
CA ASP A 698 17.09 -17.26 -9.24
C ASP A 698 16.93 -18.81 -9.24
N TRP A 699 16.74 -19.40 -8.05
CA TRP A 699 16.59 -20.83 -7.83
C TRP A 699 15.15 -21.27 -7.56
N THR A 700 14.16 -20.39 -7.64
CA THR A 700 12.74 -20.74 -7.47
C THR A 700 12.19 -21.40 -8.75
N ASN A 701 11.17 -22.25 -8.59
CA ASN A 701 10.50 -22.96 -9.66
C ASN A 701 9.05 -22.46 -9.80
N SER A 702 8.52 -22.50 -11.03
CA SER A 702 7.09 -22.27 -11.23
C SER A 702 6.27 -23.48 -10.76
N MET A 703 5.10 -23.23 -10.21
CA MET A 703 4.12 -24.29 -9.90
C MET A 703 3.76 -25.12 -11.14
N SER A 704 3.89 -24.55 -12.35
CA SER A 704 3.58 -25.21 -13.62
C SER A 704 4.74 -26.00 -14.22
N ASP A 705 5.96 -25.92 -13.66
CA ASP A 705 7.16 -26.55 -14.27
C ASP A 705 7.20 -28.06 -14.09
N GLY A 706 6.34 -28.64 -13.22
CA GLY A 706 6.31 -30.08 -12.96
C GLY A 706 7.58 -30.63 -12.30
N VAL A 707 8.35 -29.79 -11.63
CA VAL A 707 9.57 -30.16 -10.89
C VAL A 707 9.17 -30.95 -9.64
N GLU A 708 9.87 -32.05 -9.37
CA GLU A 708 9.72 -32.79 -8.15
C GLU A 708 10.31 -31.99 -6.96
N ASN A 709 9.51 -31.79 -5.88
CA ASN A 709 9.87 -30.96 -4.73
C ASN A 709 10.30 -29.51 -5.12
N PRO A 710 9.41 -28.75 -5.76
CA PRO A 710 9.76 -27.42 -6.25
C PRO A 710 10.00 -26.44 -5.08
N ILE A 711 10.91 -25.51 -5.25
CA ILE A 711 11.05 -24.34 -4.39
C ILE A 711 10.21 -23.20 -5.02
N ILE A 712 8.98 -23.04 -4.58
CA ILE A 712 8.08 -22.00 -5.12
C ILE A 712 8.47 -20.61 -4.60
N HIS A 713 8.80 -20.53 -3.32
CA HIS A 713 9.28 -19.30 -2.68
C HIS A 713 10.52 -19.57 -1.84
N SER A 714 11.47 -18.62 -1.89
CA SER A 714 12.71 -18.72 -1.13
C SER A 714 12.53 -18.38 0.35
N THR A 715 11.51 -17.60 0.70
CA THR A 715 11.34 -17.04 2.04
C THR A 715 9.86 -16.86 2.36
N PHE A 716 9.49 -17.11 3.62
CA PHE A 716 8.15 -16.86 4.14
C PHE A 716 8.20 -16.13 5.47
N GLY A 717 7.29 -15.15 5.66
CA GLY A 717 6.92 -14.64 6.98
C GLY A 717 5.72 -15.39 7.53
N TYR A 718 5.65 -15.51 8.86
CA TYR A 718 4.56 -16.17 9.58
C TYR A 718 4.01 -15.24 10.64
N ALA A 719 2.73 -15.41 10.98
CA ALA A 719 2.09 -14.63 12.03
C ALA A 719 0.97 -15.39 12.70
N ALA A 720 0.80 -15.17 14.01
CA ALA A 720 -0.39 -15.53 14.74
C ALA A 720 -0.99 -14.26 15.35
N GLN A 721 -2.28 -14.00 15.12
CA GLN A 721 -2.99 -12.89 15.71
C GLN A 721 -4.17 -13.38 16.54
N MET A 722 -4.23 -12.93 17.78
CA MET A 722 -5.34 -13.15 18.69
C MET A 722 -6.13 -11.85 18.83
N VAL A 723 -7.44 -11.91 18.61
CA VAL A 723 -8.37 -10.80 18.75
C VAL A 723 -9.30 -11.06 19.91
N VAL A 724 -9.40 -10.10 20.83
CA VAL A 724 -10.31 -10.12 21.97
C VAL A 724 -11.38 -9.07 21.78
N LEU A 725 -12.64 -9.42 21.99
CA LEU A 725 -13.74 -8.48 21.95
C LEU A 725 -14.18 -8.10 23.36
N ASP A 726 -14.67 -6.87 23.52
CA ASP A 726 -15.46 -6.51 24.67
C ASP A 726 -16.74 -7.38 24.73
N PRO A 727 -17.00 -8.08 25.85
CA PRO A 727 -18.07 -9.06 25.91
C PRO A 727 -19.47 -8.45 25.88
N GLU A 728 -19.63 -7.16 26.18
CA GLU A 728 -20.92 -6.48 26.19
C GLU A 728 -21.26 -5.89 24.80
N THR A 729 -20.26 -5.36 24.12
CA THR A 729 -20.45 -4.61 22.86
C THR A 729 -20.06 -5.36 21.60
N GLY A 730 -19.22 -6.41 21.70
CA GLY A 730 -18.64 -7.08 20.55
C GLY A 730 -17.60 -6.25 19.78
N ILE A 731 -17.18 -5.10 20.32
CA ILE A 731 -16.14 -4.26 19.71
C ILE A 731 -14.76 -4.86 20.01
N VAL A 732 -13.85 -4.74 19.08
CA VAL A 732 -12.45 -5.21 19.27
C VAL A 732 -11.78 -4.37 20.35
N ASP A 733 -11.38 -5.01 21.42
CA ASP A 733 -10.73 -4.40 22.59
C ASP A 733 -9.21 -4.50 22.49
N ARG A 734 -8.69 -5.67 22.11
CA ARG A 734 -7.27 -5.91 22.04
C ARG A 734 -6.89 -6.88 20.91
N VAL A 735 -5.71 -6.64 20.33
CA VAL A 735 -5.05 -7.56 19.40
C VAL A 735 -3.66 -7.91 19.92
N VAL A 736 -3.36 -9.20 20.06
CA VAL A 736 -1.99 -9.70 20.29
C VAL A 736 -1.48 -10.23 18.96
N ALA A 737 -0.35 -9.70 18.49
CA ALA A 737 0.15 -9.92 17.15
C ALA A 737 1.61 -10.45 17.19
N ALA A 738 1.77 -11.77 17.20
CA ALA A 738 3.08 -12.44 17.13
C ALA A 738 3.47 -12.64 15.67
N HIS A 739 4.61 -12.05 15.25
CA HIS A 739 5.08 -12.03 13.87
C HIS A 739 6.52 -12.47 13.75
N ASP A 740 6.77 -13.51 12.96
CA ASP A 740 8.10 -13.95 12.61
C ASP A 740 8.67 -13.10 11.48
N VAL A 741 9.67 -12.32 11.84
CA VAL A 741 10.36 -11.35 10.96
C VAL A 741 11.75 -11.84 10.53
N GLY A 742 12.10 -13.11 10.88
CA GLY A 742 13.47 -13.56 10.79
C GLY A 742 14.34 -12.78 11.76
N ARG A 743 15.46 -12.22 11.32
CA ARG A 743 16.20 -11.25 12.11
C ARG A 743 15.66 -9.84 11.86
N ALA A 744 15.19 -9.18 12.90
CA ALA A 744 14.73 -7.80 12.80
C ALA A 744 15.91 -6.85 12.52
N VAL A 745 15.92 -6.18 11.37
CA VAL A 745 16.96 -5.18 11.04
C VAL A 745 16.80 -3.95 11.90
N ASN A 746 15.55 -3.45 12.01
CA ASN A 746 15.18 -2.39 12.94
C ASN A 746 13.88 -2.79 13.66
N PRO A 747 13.96 -3.24 14.92
CA PRO A 747 12.78 -3.72 15.66
C PRO A 747 11.66 -2.68 15.74
N MET A 748 11.95 -1.41 16.02
CA MET A 748 10.95 -0.34 16.11
C MET A 748 10.19 -0.14 14.79
N LEU A 749 10.87 -0.21 13.65
CA LEU A 749 10.23 -0.11 12.34
C LEU A 749 9.42 -1.38 12.00
N CYS A 750 9.89 -2.57 12.40
CA CYS A 750 9.13 -3.82 12.26
C CYS A 750 7.81 -3.75 13.03
N GLU A 751 7.85 -3.32 14.31
CA GLU A 751 6.64 -3.11 15.12
C GLU A 751 5.67 -2.14 14.43
N GLY A 752 6.15 -0.99 13.96
CA GLY A 752 5.32 -0.01 13.25
C GLY A 752 4.70 -0.57 11.96
N GLN A 753 5.39 -1.48 11.25
CA GLN A 753 4.82 -2.17 10.09
C GLN A 753 3.69 -3.13 10.51
N VAL A 754 3.83 -3.84 11.61
CA VAL A 754 2.79 -4.74 12.13
C VAL A 754 1.58 -3.95 12.62
N GLU A 755 1.77 -2.89 13.42
CA GLU A 755 0.69 -2.00 13.89
C GLU A 755 -0.14 -1.44 12.73
N GLY A 756 0.53 -0.91 11.69
CA GLY A 756 -0.13 -0.41 10.49
C GLY A 756 -0.83 -1.50 9.67
N ALA A 757 -0.31 -2.72 9.67
CA ALA A 757 -0.93 -3.86 9.00
C ALA A 757 -2.16 -4.38 9.74
N VAL A 758 -2.11 -4.45 11.07
CA VAL A 758 -3.27 -4.79 11.93
C VAL A 758 -4.39 -3.76 11.74
N HIS A 759 -4.06 -2.46 11.73
CA HIS A 759 -5.04 -1.40 11.44
C HIS A 759 -5.75 -1.62 10.09
N MET A 760 -4.99 -1.91 9.02
CA MET A 760 -5.58 -2.24 7.72
C MET A 760 -6.37 -3.54 7.76
N GLY A 761 -5.89 -4.54 8.47
CA GLY A 761 -6.55 -5.85 8.62
C GLY A 761 -7.89 -5.74 9.33
N LEU A 762 -7.96 -4.93 10.39
CA LEU A 762 -9.21 -4.64 11.11
C LEU A 762 -10.20 -3.88 10.22
N GLY A 763 -9.73 -2.87 9.48
CA GLY A 763 -10.56 -2.16 8.50
C GLY A 763 -11.09 -3.10 7.41
N TYR A 764 -10.23 -3.94 6.85
CA TYR A 764 -10.60 -4.98 5.87
C TYR A 764 -11.63 -5.96 6.42
N ALA A 765 -11.44 -6.41 7.65
CA ALA A 765 -12.36 -7.36 8.29
C ALA A 765 -13.73 -6.74 8.59
N LEU A 766 -13.78 -5.49 9.05
CA LEU A 766 -14.96 -4.92 9.69
C LEU A 766 -15.71 -3.86 8.88
N THR A 767 -15.00 -2.91 8.25
CA THR A 767 -15.63 -1.63 7.85
C THR A 767 -15.30 -1.13 6.46
N GLU A 768 -14.15 -1.49 5.90
CA GLU A 768 -13.69 -0.94 4.62
C GLU A 768 -14.36 -1.60 3.42
N GLY A 769 -14.66 -0.79 2.40
CA GLY A 769 -15.16 -1.27 1.11
C GLY A 769 -15.12 -0.19 0.03
N PHE A 770 -15.04 -0.64 -1.21
CA PHE A 770 -15.10 0.19 -2.41
C PHE A 770 -16.02 -0.44 -3.46
N PRO A 771 -17.30 -0.72 -3.11
CA PRO A 771 -18.21 -1.41 -4.01
C PRO A 771 -18.59 -0.52 -5.19
N ALA A 772 -18.77 -1.15 -6.36
CA ALA A 772 -19.34 -0.54 -7.55
C ALA A 772 -20.83 -0.90 -7.68
N ASP A 773 -21.58 -0.07 -8.42
CA ASP A 773 -22.95 -0.38 -8.83
C ASP A 773 -22.98 -1.20 -10.13
N ALA A 774 -24.18 -1.46 -10.66
CA ALA A 774 -24.38 -2.22 -11.91
C ALA A 774 -23.73 -1.55 -13.14
N ASP A 775 -23.58 -0.22 -13.11
CA ASP A 775 -22.90 0.56 -14.15
C ASP A 775 -21.38 0.72 -13.88
N ALA A 776 -20.85 -0.11 -12.97
CA ALA A 776 -19.46 -0.12 -12.51
C ALA A 776 -18.97 1.23 -11.89
N ARG A 777 -19.92 2.06 -11.41
CA ARG A 777 -19.59 3.31 -10.72
C ARG A 777 -19.28 3.02 -9.26
N PRO A 778 -18.12 3.48 -8.75
CA PRO A 778 -17.82 3.37 -7.32
C PRO A 778 -18.83 4.16 -6.50
N ARG A 779 -19.32 3.55 -5.41
CA ARG A 779 -20.24 4.21 -4.47
C ARG A 779 -19.52 5.11 -3.47
N ASN A 780 -18.23 4.87 -3.25
CA ASN A 780 -17.41 5.48 -2.20
C ASN A 780 -16.22 6.24 -2.81
N VAL A 781 -16.43 7.49 -3.19
CA VAL A 781 -15.38 8.34 -3.81
C VAL A 781 -14.83 9.41 -2.84
N THR A 782 -14.97 9.19 -1.52
CA THR A 782 -14.43 10.10 -0.51
C THR A 782 -13.72 9.31 0.60
N LEU A 783 -12.65 9.84 1.17
CA LEU A 783 -11.91 9.17 2.26
C LEU A 783 -12.78 8.82 3.48
N ARG A 784 -13.86 9.58 3.72
CA ARG A 784 -14.78 9.34 4.83
C ARG A 784 -15.67 8.12 4.60
N SER A 785 -16.07 7.87 3.34
CA SER A 785 -16.97 6.77 2.98
C SER A 785 -16.26 5.42 2.85
N LEU A 786 -14.92 5.38 2.85
CA LEU A 786 -14.13 4.15 2.70
C LEU A 786 -14.17 3.22 3.91
N GLY A 787 -14.64 3.69 5.07
CA GLY A 787 -14.73 2.86 6.28
C GLY A 787 -13.41 2.72 7.07
N ILE A 788 -12.41 3.55 6.80
CA ILE A 788 -11.09 3.48 7.47
C ILE A 788 -11.23 3.75 8.97
N ILE A 789 -10.69 2.86 9.79
CA ILE A 789 -10.68 2.97 11.25
C ILE A 789 -9.97 4.25 11.69
N ARG A 790 -10.54 4.94 12.68
CA ARG A 790 -10.02 6.19 13.22
C ARG A 790 -9.30 5.96 14.55
N PRO A 791 -8.45 6.90 15.03
CA PRO A 791 -7.66 6.71 16.25
C PRO A 791 -8.49 6.30 17.48
N LYS A 792 -9.72 6.81 17.58
CA LYS A 792 -10.62 6.52 18.71
C LYS A 792 -11.24 5.12 18.67
N ASP A 793 -11.19 4.47 17.50
CA ASP A 793 -11.77 3.15 17.24
C ASP A 793 -10.67 2.08 17.10
N MET A 794 -9.40 2.47 17.26
CA MET A 794 -8.27 1.56 17.23
C MET A 794 -8.13 0.85 18.58
N PRO A 795 -8.11 -0.50 18.61
CA PRO A 795 -7.90 -1.24 19.85
C PRO A 795 -6.45 -1.15 20.34
N ASP A 796 -6.20 -1.68 21.53
CA ASP A 796 -4.83 -1.92 21.98
C ASP A 796 -4.17 -3.01 21.12
N VAL A 797 -2.93 -2.77 20.69
CA VAL A 797 -2.15 -3.71 19.88
C VAL A 797 -0.85 -4.05 20.56
N ASP A 798 -0.70 -5.32 20.93
CA ASP A 798 0.51 -5.90 21.52
C ASP A 798 1.29 -6.63 20.42
N VAL A 799 2.36 -6.01 19.92
CA VAL A 799 3.21 -6.58 18.86
C VAL A 799 4.34 -7.38 19.50
N ARG A 800 4.49 -8.63 19.06
CA ARG A 800 5.55 -9.54 19.50
C ARG A 800 6.37 -9.97 18.30
N LEU A 801 7.63 -9.56 18.27
CA LEU A 801 8.54 -9.95 17.19
C LEU A 801 9.17 -11.30 17.52
N ILE A 802 8.95 -12.26 16.64
CA ILE A 802 9.54 -13.59 16.67
C ILE A 802 10.68 -13.61 15.65
N GLU A 803 11.85 -14.09 16.05
CA GLU A 803 13.03 -14.11 15.21
C GLU A 803 13.47 -15.56 14.93
N VAL A 804 12.85 -16.19 13.92
CA VAL A 804 13.31 -17.47 13.37
C VAL A 804 14.02 -17.20 12.05
N PRO A 805 15.35 -17.28 11.99
CA PRO A 805 16.10 -16.91 10.80
C PRO A 805 15.74 -17.76 9.58
N GLN A 806 15.67 -17.13 8.40
CA GLN A 806 15.59 -17.86 7.14
C GLN A 806 16.99 -18.31 6.71
N PRO A 807 17.23 -19.61 6.47
CA PRO A 807 18.60 -20.12 6.22
C PRO A 807 19.34 -19.47 5.05
N ASP A 808 18.65 -19.27 3.92
CA ASP A 808 19.25 -18.78 2.68
C ASP A 808 19.06 -17.27 2.45
N SER A 809 18.64 -16.54 3.49
CA SER A 809 18.42 -15.09 3.43
C SER A 809 19.62 -14.32 4.02
N PRO A 810 19.96 -13.14 3.47
CA PRO A 810 20.95 -12.26 4.08
C PRO A 810 20.59 -11.98 5.54
N TYR A 811 21.52 -12.23 6.45
CA TYR A 811 21.35 -12.09 7.91
C TYR A 811 20.19 -12.88 8.53
N GLY A 812 19.54 -13.78 7.79
CA GLY A 812 18.36 -14.51 8.26
C GLY A 812 17.06 -13.70 8.19
N ILE A 813 17.01 -12.62 7.42
CA ILE A 813 15.88 -11.69 7.30
C ILE A 813 14.67 -12.35 6.64
N LYS A 814 13.46 -11.95 7.07
CA LYS A 814 12.17 -12.22 6.41
C LYS A 814 11.43 -10.90 6.10
N GLY A 815 10.51 -10.93 5.15
CA GLY A 815 9.71 -9.76 4.82
C GLY A 815 8.59 -9.52 5.82
N VAL A 816 8.37 -8.25 6.19
CA VAL A 816 7.37 -7.83 7.19
C VAL A 816 6.20 -7.05 6.55
N GLY A 817 6.38 -6.55 5.34
CA GLY A 817 5.46 -5.59 4.72
C GLY A 817 4.02 -6.05 4.58
N GLU A 818 3.74 -7.34 4.35
CA GLU A 818 2.42 -7.86 4.02
C GLU A 818 1.84 -8.82 5.06
N ILE A 819 2.68 -9.64 5.70
CA ILE A 819 2.23 -10.72 6.60
C ILE A 819 1.35 -10.20 7.74
N GLY A 820 1.59 -8.98 8.23
CA GLY A 820 0.85 -8.37 9.33
C GLY A 820 -0.66 -8.24 9.12
N LEU A 821 -1.12 -8.24 7.86
CA LEU A 821 -2.54 -8.12 7.50
C LEU A 821 -3.20 -9.51 7.31
N VAL A 822 -2.41 -10.56 7.05
CA VAL A 822 -2.91 -11.84 6.57
C VAL A 822 -3.84 -12.56 7.55
N PRO A 823 -3.51 -12.74 8.83
CA PRO A 823 -4.37 -13.49 9.76
C PRO A 823 -5.54 -12.70 10.35
N THR A 824 -5.55 -11.36 10.20
CA THR A 824 -6.45 -10.46 10.95
C THR A 824 -7.93 -10.79 10.71
N ALA A 825 -8.35 -10.96 9.44
CA ALA A 825 -9.76 -11.18 9.11
C ALA A 825 -10.29 -12.52 9.68
N GLY A 826 -9.47 -13.57 9.64
CA GLY A 826 -9.79 -14.86 10.26
C GLY A 826 -9.94 -14.76 11.79
N ALA A 827 -8.97 -14.09 12.44
CA ALA A 827 -9.00 -13.87 13.88
C ALA A 827 -10.24 -13.08 14.34
N VAL A 828 -10.61 -12.03 13.59
CA VAL A 828 -11.81 -11.22 13.86
C VAL A 828 -13.09 -12.05 13.67
N ALA A 829 -13.18 -12.85 12.60
CA ALA A 829 -14.32 -13.72 12.33
C ALA A 829 -14.54 -14.72 13.47
N ALA A 830 -13.46 -15.38 13.93
CA ALA A 830 -13.49 -16.31 15.06
C ALA A 830 -13.93 -15.63 16.37
N ALA A 831 -13.42 -14.41 16.65
CA ALA A 831 -13.80 -13.64 17.84
C ALA A 831 -15.29 -13.24 17.83
N LEU A 832 -15.80 -12.81 16.67
CA LEU A 832 -17.22 -12.48 16.50
C LEU A 832 -18.11 -13.71 16.68
N HIS A 833 -17.70 -14.86 16.11
CA HIS A 833 -18.40 -16.12 16.33
C HIS A 833 -18.43 -16.53 17.81
N ALA A 834 -17.29 -16.37 18.51
CA ALA A 834 -17.23 -16.63 19.95
C ALA A 834 -18.13 -15.69 20.78
N HIS A 835 -18.43 -14.49 20.27
CA HIS A 835 -19.28 -13.50 20.92
C HIS A 835 -20.79 -13.79 20.72
N ASP A 836 -21.23 -14.09 19.48
CA ASP A 836 -22.65 -14.16 19.14
C ASP A 836 -23.13 -15.50 18.53
N GLY A 837 -22.22 -16.41 18.24
CA GLY A 837 -22.52 -17.72 17.65
C GLY A 837 -22.77 -17.71 16.13
N GLU A 838 -22.60 -16.56 15.48
CA GLU A 838 -22.88 -16.42 14.04
C GLU A 838 -21.61 -16.55 13.21
N TRP A 839 -21.62 -17.42 12.20
CA TRP A 839 -20.52 -17.54 11.24
C TRP A 839 -20.50 -16.37 10.26
N ARG A 840 -19.28 -15.91 9.91
CA ARG A 840 -19.04 -14.85 8.92
C ARG A 840 -18.31 -15.41 7.72
N ASP A 841 -18.96 -15.32 6.54
CA ASP A 841 -18.42 -15.82 5.28
C ASP A 841 -18.10 -14.68 4.30
N SER A 842 -18.48 -13.46 4.65
CA SER A 842 -18.30 -12.30 3.77
C SER A 842 -17.71 -11.10 4.50
N LEU A 843 -16.80 -10.41 3.84
CA LEU A 843 -16.22 -9.16 4.31
C LEU A 843 -16.84 -7.96 3.59
N PRO A 844 -16.91 -6.77 4.27
CA PRO A 844 -16.63 -6.54 5.69
C PRO A 844 -17.79 -7.03 6.58
N MET A 845 -17.48 -7.48 7.80
CA MET A 845 -18.43 -8.14 8.69
C MET A 845 -19.38 -7.17 9.41
N ALA A 846 -18.90 -5.98 9.78
CA ALA A 846 -19.68 -4.99 10.52
C ALA A 846 -20.35 -3.93 9.63
N ALA A 847 -20.03 -3.89 8.34
CA ALA A 847 -20.59 -2.92 7.38
C ALA A 847 -21.02 -3.62 6.08
N PRO A 848 -22.10 -4.44 6.08
CA PRO A 848 -22.49 -5.24 4.91
C PRO A 848 -22.82 -4.40 3.66
N GLY A 849 -23.14 -3.11 3.79
CA GLY A 849 -23.31 -2.21 2.65
C GLY A 849 -22.04 -1.92 1.83
N GLN A 850 -20.89 -2.36 2.32
CA GLN A 850 -19.58 -2.29 1.66
C GLN A 850 -19.19 -3.60 0.96
N GLN A 851 -20.04 -4.62 1.00
CA GLN A 851 -19.83 -5.91 0.36
C GLN A 851 -20.08 -5.83 -1.16
N GLU A 852 -19.39 -6.68 -1.91
CA GLU A 852 -19.69 -6.93 -3.32
C GLU A 852 -20.94 -7.83 -3.44
N HIS A 853 -21.77 -7.55 -4.43
CA HIS A 853 -22.99 -8.32 -4.72
C HIS A 853 -22.84 -8.99 -6.08
N TRP A 854 -22.40 -10.24 -6.07
CA TRP A 854 -22.22 -11.04 -7.28
C TRP A 854 -23.35 -12.07 -7.43
N ALA A 855 -23.52 -12.55 -8.65
CA ALA A 855 -24.40 -13.67 -8.94
C ALA A 855 -23.99 -14.93 -8.15
N ASP A 856 -24.92 -15.80 -7.89
CA ASP A 856 -24.64 -17.05 -7.15
C ASP A 856 -23.65 -17.92 -7.90
N TRP A 857 -22.61 -18.32 -7.18
CA TRP A 857 -21.55 -19.16 -7.68
C TRP A 857 -20.99 -20.01 -6.53
N ASP A 858 -20.92 -21.32 -6.69
CA ASP A 858 -20.49 -22.29 -5.70
C ASP A 858 -19.24 -23.08 -6.10
N GLY A 859 -18.61 -22.71 -7.22
CA GLY A 859 -17.42 -23.39 -7.74
C GLY A 859 -17.69 -24.73 -8.43
N ARG A 860 -18.95 -25.20 -8.51
CA ARG A 860 -19.29 -26.55 -8.97
C ARG A 860 -19.81 -26.63 -10.42
N GLY A 861 -19.73 -25.56 -11.17
CA GLY A 861 -20.18 -25.56 -12.54
C GLY A 861 -19.71 -24.34 -13.31
N ALA A 862 -18.77 -24.51 -14.20
CA ALA A 862 -18.49 -23.67 -15.35
C ALA A 862 -18.30 -24.56 -16.57
#